data_96c20e5c79456d94270932a62e34ed36
#
_entry.id   96c20e5c79456d94270932a62e34ed36
#
_cell.length_a   1.000
_cell.length_b   1.000
_cell.length_c   1.000
_cell.angle_alpha   90.00
_cell.angle_beta   90.00
_cell.angle_gamma   90.00
#
_symmetry.space_group_name_H-M   'P 1'
#
loop_
_entity.id
_entity.type
_entity.pdbx_description
1 polymer ?
#
loop_
_entity_poly.entity_id
_entity_poly.type
_entity_poly.pdbx_seq_one_letter_code
_entity_poly.pdbx_strand_id
1 'polypeptide(L)'
;MKEFNKEYLNYVGELSNAGVSIETAIQECLNKNDYKDPQQWYRAHALCTLGVQTDKYNGILEQLYDQLNEDSNCIHSSMNLEEDSYENWFKDVKALNDLFIGRGYAPAYAYQYELFINSRYGYRDEEKAANCLREGIALGDDLCKCYVGYAKYYGTHGFELDQEGAVELIKSAVGGRKDNIAQLFLLNIEFRNCGSAEEGKAVLEKYDDLINNKKRGLYILADYYLREDDNAMAEAVLKDGIANTSAYCKYLLGLMACNGRFAELGYTEEQGRELLAEAFDYGITHAGFILGYSYFYPRTEGLEPNKEMGIAMFNKAIAYYSGEATLELAIIYLYNAEYKDITKGMALLDRGVEYEYDKAMSEKGFVLLDFEEVERNVVEAKALLERSMAAGNDYAPYRLGLGYQNAEFEEESDYEQALYMFELAAERNNLSGIELAGRYQRFGYAGEPNLEKAIGYYQKGIEYYNSNYCKVEMAMLLERGEGIEQDINEAARLYEEALEEGYTYAAIRLGFMYEDGALGEPDYEKARELMTIAAEQEMAEGVYHLARFYRYGTGGEQNERKSMELFNKALELGFVDANVDIALFYEEGVDGGEPDYEKAFEYMIKGAEAGFSYAQYKVGVYYSYGYLAETDVELGKEWFEKSVENGSPLGMLSLGDYYLYGYGEEKEYDKALEYYMAAEERNYISEGLGICYQFGLGVEADETKAFHYYKLAADRQYDSAIFRLGLCYFYGNGTDRDLVEAFFYLKQVADRGNMDAASYVGLMLVKGDGAEKDAEYGVSYLIQAAEAGFDMAQYELANCYLKGEGVPQSDDSAMQWYQQAAENGNEDAQKIVGGPRKRRR
;
A
#
# COMPACT_ATOMS: atom_id res chain seq x y z
N MET A 1 10.76 -52.15 -25.67
CA MET A 1 11.55 -53.39 -25.67
C MET A 1 11.20 -54.38 -26.79
N LYS A 2 9.96 -54.78 -26.98
CA LYS A 2 9.62 -55.74 -28.09
C LYS A 2 9.87 -55.18 -29.48
N GLU A 3 9.56 -53.90 -29.72
CA GLU A 3 9.79 -53.29 -31.04
C GLU A 3 11.23 -52.86 -31.21
N PHE A 4 11.87 -52.28 -30.22
CA PHE A 4 13.29 -51.91 -30.22
C PHE A 4 14.17 -53.18 -30.46
N ASN A 5 13.97 -54.24 -29.67
CA ASN A 5 14.70 -55.45 -29.84
C ASN A 5 14.45 -56.11 -31.23
N LYS A 6 13.27 -55.91 -31.83
CA LYS A 6 12.94 -56.42 -33.14
C LYS A 6 13.64 -55.62 -34.24
N GLU A 7 13.66 -54.28 -34.15
CA GLU A 7 14.37 -53.44 -35.11
C GLU A 7 15.88 -53.56 -34.96
N TYR A 8 16.42 -53.65 -33.74
CA TYR A 8 17.81 -53.94 -33.45
C TYR A 8 18.26 -55.27 -34.07
N LEU A 9 17.51 -56.37 -33.87
CA LEU A 9 17.82 -57.68 -34.38
C LEU A 9 17.68 -57.75 -35.95
N ASN A 10 16.72 -57.02 -36.49
CA ASN A 10 16.55 -56.88 -37.91
C ASN A 10 17.75 -56.17 -38.56
N TYR A 11 18.15 -55.00 -37.96
CA TYR A 11 19.27 -54.24 -38.52
C TYR A 11 20.61 -54.98 -38.40
N VAL A 12 20.87 -55.62 -37.26
CA VAL A 12 22.04 -56.52 -37.13
C VAL A 12 22.02 -57.64 -38.13
N GLY A 13 20.85 -58.23 -38.36
CA GLY A 13 20.67 -59.28 -39.44
C GLY A 13 20.89 -58.71 -40.81
N GLU A 14 20.42 -57.54 -41.14
CA GLU A 14 20.63 -56.80 -42.41
C GLU A 14 22.14 -56.54 -42.67
N LEU A 15 22.88 -56.04 -41.69
CA LEU A 15 24.30 -55.78 -41.76
C LEU A 15 25.07 -57.10 -42.02
N SER A 16 24.71 -58.14 -41.28
CA SER A 16 25.32 -59.49 -41.49
C SER A 16 25.04 -60.10 -42.85
N ASN A 17 23.81 -59.94 -43.33
CA ASN A 17 23.39 -60.48 -44.65
C ASN A 17 23.96 -59.68 -45.82
N ALA A 18 24.19 -58.38 -45.68
CA ALA A 18 24.78 -57.47 -46.66
C ALA A 18 26.31 -57.55 -46.68
N GLY A 19 26.94 -58.21 -45.74
CA GLY A 19 28.41 -58.25 -45.62
C GLY A 19 29.05 -56.90 -45.35
N VAL A 20 28.29 -55.99 -44.77
CA VAL A 20 28.76 -54.61 -44.39
C VAL A 20 29.50 -54.69 -43.09
N SER A 21 30.69 -54.13 -43.03
CA SER A 21 31.42 -54.03 -41.77
C SER A 21 30.78 -53.02 -40.83
N ILE A 22 30.88 -53.26 -39.50
CA ILE A 22 30.39 -52.29 -38.44
C ILE A 22 31.00 -50.90 -38.66
N GLU A 23 32.29 -50.85 -39.05
CA GLU A 23 32.98 -49.57 -39.31
C GLU A 23 32.36 -48.81 -40.48
N THR A 24 32.04 -49.53 -41.61
CA THR A 24 31.35 -48.91 -42.73
C THR A 24 29.94 -48.40 -42.36
N ALA A 25 29.21 -49.20 -41.58
CA ALA A 25 27.88 -48.81 -41.13
C ALA A 25 27.89 -47.57 -40.17
N ILE A 26 28.91 -47.52 -39.33
CA ILE A 26 29.15 -46.36 -38.48
C ILE A 26 29.43 -45.10 -39.32
N GLN A 27 30.31 -45.24 -40.31
CA GLN A 27 30.68 -44.15 -41.22
C GLN A 27 29.50 -43.67 -42.07
N GLU A 28 28.63 -44.58 -42.49
CA GLU A 28 27.40 -44.23 -43.21
C GLU A 28 26.40 -43.48 -42.31
N CYS A 29 26.27 -43.84 -41.06
CA CYS A 29 25.46 -43.10 -40.08
C CYS A 29 26.03 -41.73 -39.82
N LEU A 30 27.33 -41.58 -39.63
CA LEU A 30 28.02 -40.31 -39.46
C LEU A 30 27.80 -39.36 -40.66
N ASN A 31 27.84 -39.91 -41.86
CA ASN A 31 27.68 -39.16 -43.11
C ASN A 31 26.20 -38.67 -43.32
N LYS A 32 25.20 -39.42 -42.85
CA LYS A 32 23.78 -39.05 -42.98
C LYS A 32 23.36 -37.95 -42.00
N ASN A 33 23.89 -37.98 -40.81
CA ASN A 33 23.70 -37.00 -39.72
C ASN A 33 22.24 -36.49 -39.54
N ASP A 34 21.27 -37.38 -39.71
CA ASP A 34 19.83 -37.10 -39.55
C ASP A 34 19.23 -37.97 -38.44
N TYR A 35 19.58 -37.66 -37.20
CA TYR A 35 19.13 -38.44 -36.04
C TYR A 35 17.76 -38.01 -35.51
N LYS A 36 17.12 -37.03 -36.16
CA LYS A 36 15.72 -36.68 -35.92
C LYS A 36 14.77 -37.73 -36.50
N ASP A 37 15.21 -38.47 -37.50
CA ASP A 37 14.50 -39.65 -37.98
C ASP A 37 14.65 -40.81 -36.95
N PRO A 38 13.55 -41.28 -36.35
CA PRO A 38 13.58 -42.34 -35.35
C PRO A 38 14.32 -43.62 -35.85
N GLN A 39 14.22 -43.94 -37.13
CA GLN A 39 14.89 -45.11 -37.68
C GLN A 39 16.42 -44.92 -37.73
N GLN A 40 16.88 -43.74 -38.06
CA GLN A 40 18.32 -43.45 -38.07
C GLN A 40 18.88 -43.43 -36.65
N TRP A 41 18.10 -42.86 -35.69
CA TRP A 41 18.48 -42.91 -34.29
C TRP A 41 18.63 -44.34 -33.76
N TYR A 42 17.64 -45.19 -33.99
CA TYR A 42 17.71 -46.60 -33.58
C TYR A 42 18.89 -47.35 -34.22
N ARG A 43 19.21 -47.04 -35.48
CA ARG A 43 20.39 -47.63 -36.16
C ARG A 43 21.69 -47.16 -35.52
N ALA A 44 21.83 -45.87 -35.26
CA ALA A 44 23.01 -45.32 -34.61
C ALA A 44 23.19 -45.88 -33.20
N HIS A 45 22.11 -45.93 -32.38
CA HIS A 45 22.10 -46.55 -31.07
C HIS A 45 22.50 -48.04 -31.09
N ALA A 46 21.97 -48.79 -32.03
CA ALA A 46 22.32 -50.18 -32.19
C ALA A 46 23.81 -50.39 -32.59
N LEU A 47 24.35 -49.53 -33.43
CA LEU A 47 25.77 -49.53 -33.82
C LEU A 47 26.67 -49.18 -32.66
N CYS A 48 26.28 -48.15 -31.83
CA CYS A 48 27.01 -47.85 -30.62
C CYS A 48 27.04 -49.05 -29.65
N THR A 49 25.88 -49.67 -29.41
CA THR A 49 25.77 -50.85 -28.53
C THR A 49 26.59 -52.01 -28.98
N LEU A 50 26.58 -52.31 -30.30
CA LEU A 50 27.40 -53.36 -30.89
C LEU A 50 28.89 -53.05 -30.88
N GLY A 51 29.24 -51.82 -31.25
CA GLY A 51 30.64 -51.42 -31.39
C GLY A 51 31.35 -51.38 -30.06
N VAL A 52 30.65 -51.00 -28.97
CA VAL A 52 31.17 -50.98 -27.58
C VAL A 52 31.61 -52.35 -27.10
N GLN A 53 31.04 -53.45 -27.66
CA GLN A 53 31.46 -54.81 -27.31
C GLN A 53 32.81 -55.19 -27.87
N THR A 54 33.39 -54.42 -28.78
CA THR A 54 34.70 -54.68 -29.41
C THR A 54 35.57 -53.40 -29.27
N ASP A 55 36.75 -53.49 -28.70
CA ASP A 55 37.65 -52.32 -28.49
C ASP A 55 38.26 -51.79 -29.81
N LYS A 56 37.79 -52.25 -30.94
CA LYS A 56 38.39 -52.05 -32.29
C LYS A 56 38.05 -50.69 -32.92
N TYR A 57 36.99 -50.04 -32.46
CA TYR A 57 36.40 -48.83 -33.13
C TYR A 57 36.31 -47.60 -32.30
N ASN A 58 37.03 -47.45 -31.20
CA ASN A 58 36.85 -46.44 -30.14
C ASN A 58 36.66 -45.03 -30.67
N GLY A 59 37.55 -44.47 -31.49
CA GLY A 59 37.47 -43.08 -31.94
C GLY A 59 36.25 -42.74 -32.84
N ILE A 60 35.85 -43.69 -33.72
CA ILE A 60 34.68 -43.51 -34.61
C ILE A 60 33.37 -43.71 -33.82
N LEU A 61 33.38 -44.63 -32.85
CA LEU A 61 32.25 -44.88 -31.97
C LEU A 61 31.97 -43.71 -31.06
N GLU A 62 33.01 -43.10 -30.55
CA GLU A 62 32.88 -41.90 -29.72
C GLU A 62 32.28 -40.75 -30.52
N GLN A 63 32.67 -40.57 -31.79
CA GLN A 63 32.07 -39.56 -32.66
C GLN A 63 30.59 -39.83 -32.92
N LEU A 64 30.23 -41.09 -33.23
CA LEU A 64 28.82 -41.46 -33.43
C LEU A 64 27.99 -41.31 -32.15
N TYR A 65 28.56 -41.69 -31.04
CA TYR A 65 27.90 -41.52 -29.72
C TYR A 65 27.68 -40.06 -29.37
N ASP A 66 28.66 -39.19 -29.63
CA ASP A 66 28.53 -37.76 -29.42
C ASP A 66 27.45 -37.15 -30.29
N GLN A 67 27.44 -37.46 -31.59
CA GLN A 67 26.41 -36.96 -32.50
C GLN A 67 25.01 -37.46 -32.11
N LEU A 68 24.91 -38.74 -31.73
CA LEU A 68 23.66 -39.33 -31.27
C LEU A 68 23.10 -38.59 -30.05
N ASN A 69 23.96 -38.18 -29.10
CA ASN A 69 23.54 -37.51 -27.89
C ASN A 69 23.35 -35.95 -28.06
N GLU A 70 24.07 -35.35 -29.02
CA GLU A 70 23.86 -33.93 -29.35
C GLU A 70 22.43 -33.65 -29.82
N ASP A 71 21.81 -34.61 -30.51
CA ASP A 71 20.45 -34.52 -31.02
C ASP A 71 19.40 -35.26 -30.16
N SER A 72 19.81 -35.93 -29.05
CA SER A 72 18.94 -36.82 -28.27
C SER A 72 17.74 -36.07 -27.62
N ASN A 73 17.92 -34.84 -27.16
CA ASN A 73 16.85 -34.03 -26.59
C ASN A 73 15.78 -33.64 -27.61
N CYS A 74 16.15 -33.53 -28.89
CA CYS A 74 15.21 -33.29 -29.97
C CYS A 74 14.44 -34.54 -30.36
N ILE A 75 15.04 -35.71 -30.22
CA ILE A 75 14.47 -37.00 -30.71
C ILE A 75 13.31 -37.46 -29.83
N HIS A 76 13.47 -37.45 -28.50
CA HIS A 76 12.40 -37.91 -27.61
C HIS A 76 11.20 -36.97 -27.55
N SER A 77 11.40 -35.65 -27.76
CA SER A 77 10.32 -34.70 -27.90
C SER A 77 9.56 -34.86 -29.22
N SER A 78 10.28 -35.09 -30.32
CA SER A 78 9.68 -35.32 -31.64
C SER A 78 8.95 -36.66 -31.75
N MET A 79 9.39 -37.70 -31.02
CA MET A 79 8.74 -39.02 -31.01
C MET A 79 7.37 -39.06 -30.34
N ASN A 80 7.03 -38.04 -29.55
CA ASN A 80 5.76 -37.96 -28.82
C ASN A 80 5.37 -39.26 -28.08
N LEU A 81 6.35 -39.90 -27.43
CA LEU A 81 6.20 -41.20 -26.79
C LEU A 81 5.21 -41.15 -25.63
N GLU A 82 4.30 -42.12 -25.58
CA GLU A 82 3.48 -42.40 -24.39
C GLU A 82 4.37 -42.92 -23.24
N GLU A 83 3.87 -42.87 -22.01
CA GLU A 83 4.63 -43.17 -20.79
C GLU A 83 5.37 -44.50 -20.85
N ASP A 84 4.71 -45.60 -21.23
CA ASP A 84 5.32 -46.93 -21.35
C ASP A 84 6.46 -46.99 -22.38
N SER A 85 6.31 -46.29 -23.51
CA SER A 85 7.31 -46.20 -24.58
C SER A 85 8.49 -45.35 -24.16
N TYR A 86 8.21 -44.27 -23.38
CA TYR A 86 9.22 -43.40 -22.81
C TYR A 86 10.08 -44.13 -21.77
N GLU A 87 9.47 -44.91 -20.90
CA GLU A 87 10.19 -45.75 -19.91
C GLU A 87 11.23 -46.65 -20.58
N ASN A 88 10.85 -47.29 -21.69
CA ASN A 88 11.77 -48.16 -22.42
C ASN A 88 12.89 -47.34 -23.08
N TRP A 89 12.58 -46.25 -23.73
CA TRP A 89 13.56 -45.34 -24.33
C TRP A 89 14.56 -44.83 -23.28
N PHE A 90 14.07 -44.34 -22.13
CA PHE A 90 14.90 -43.87 -21.02
C PHE A 90 15.88 -44.93 -20.52
N LYS A 91 15.40 -46.16 -20.34
CA LYS A 91 16.23 -47.30 -19.90
C LYS A 91 17.31 -47.64 -20.92
N ASP A 92 16.98 -47.63 -22.20
CA ASP A 92 17.90 -47.94 -23.26
C ASP A 92 19.00 -46.88 -23.40
N VAL A 93 18.63 -45.58 -23.39
CA VAL A 93 19.61 -44.48 -23.44
C VAL A 93 20.51 -44.49 -22.19
N LYS A 94 19.91 -44.69 -21.01
CA LYS A 94 20.69 -44.83 -19.78
C LYS A 94 21.67 -45.95 -19.82
N ALA A 95 21.26 -47.11 -20.29
CA ALA A 95 22.14 -48.29 -20.42
C ALA A 95 23.30 -48.02 -21.37
N LEU A 96 23.07 -47.32 -22.49
CA LEU A 96 24.14 -46.91 -23.39
C LEU A 96 25.13 -45.95 -22.73
N ASN A 97 24.63 -44.95 -22.03
CA ASN A 97 25.47 -44.00 -21.30
C ASN A 97 26.31 -44.74 -20.23
N ASP A 98 25.71 -45.65 -19.45
CA ASP A 98 26.40 -46.46 -18.45
C ASP A 98 27.54 -47.30 -19.06
N LEU A 99 27.37 -47.81 -20.28
CA LEU A 99 28.42 -48.52 -20.99
C LEU A 99 29.62 -47.63 -21.35
N PHE A 100 29.38 -46.39 -21.83
CA PHE A 100 30.46 -45.44 -22.15
C PHE A 100 31.13 -44.91 -20.87
N ILE A 101 30.37 -44.68 -19.78
CA ILE A 101 30.90 -44.37 -18.45
C ILE A 101 31.81 -45.50 -17.95
N GLY A 102 31.39 -46.77 -18.07
CA GLY A 102 32.17 -47.91 -17.65
C GLY A 102 33.51 -48.09 -18.43
N ARG A 103 33.62 -47.46 -19.60
CA ARG A 103 34.86 -47.39 -20.37
C ARG A 103 35.74 -46.19 -20.05
N GLY A 104 35.31 -45.33 -19.13
CA GLY A 104 36.04 -44.11 -18.75
C GLY A 104 35.86 -42.95 -19.75
N TYR A 105 34.80 -42.99 -20.58
CA TYR A 105 34.50 -41.90 -21.52
C TYR A 105 33.82 -40.73 -20.76
N ALA A 106 34.62 -39.75 -20.35
CA ALA A 106 34.16 -38.67 -19.49
C ALA A 106 32.94 -37.88 -20.01
N PRO A 107 32.78 -37.58 -21.32
CA PRO A 107 31.60 -36.89 -21.82
C PRO A 107 30.26 -37.60 -21.60
N ALA A 108 30.29 -38.94 -21.39
CA ALA A 108 29.06 -39.70 -21.13
C ALA A 108 28.38 -39.28 -19.82
N TYR A 109 29.11 -38.72 -18.86
CA TYR A 109 28.54 -38.14 -17.65
C TYR A 109 27.70 -36.89 -17.91
N ALA A 110 28.12 -36.04 -18.85
CA ALA A 110 27.32 -34.87 -19.25
C ALA A 110 26.01 -35.30 -19.95
N TYR A 111 26.08 -36.31 -20.79
CA TYR A 111 24.87 -36.86 -21.47
C TYR A 111 23.95 -37.58 -20.46
N GLN A 112 24.51 -38.23 -19.46
CA GLN A 112 23.73 -38.86 -18.40
C GLN A 112 23.06 -37.79 -17.50
N TYR A 113 23.74 -36.68 -17.26
CA TYR A 113 23.15 -35.52 -16.61
C TYR A 113 21.96 -35.00 -17.41
N GLU A 114 22.12 -34.72 -18.70
CA GLU A 114 21.02 -34.25 -19.57
C GLU A 114 19.84 -35.23 -19.56
N LEU A 115 20.11 -36.52 -19.56
CA LEU A 115 19.07 -37.55 -19.49
C LEU A 115 18.29 -37.47 -18.18
N PHE A 116 18.94 -37.29 -17.03
CA PHE A 116 18.24 -37.18 -15.76
C PHE A 116 17.54 -35.82 -15.57
N ILE A 117 18.14 -34.70 -16.02
CA ILE A 117 17.59 -33.39 -15.79
C ILE A 117 16.43 -33.05 -16.73
N ASN A 118 16.46 -33.55 -17.98
CA ASN A 118 15.45 -33.29 -19.00
C ASN A 118 14.38 -34.39 -19.10
N SER A 119 14.39 -35.38 -18.20
CA SER A 119 13.45 -36.50 -18.25
C SER A 119 12.05 -36.09 -17.80
N ARG A 120 11.05 -36.85 -18.30
CA ARG A 120 9.62 -36.71 -17.99
C ARG A 120 9.05 -37.93 -17.29
N TYR A 121 7.77 -37.91 -16.91
CA TYR A 121 7.05 -39.07 -16.31
C TYR A 121 7.69 -39.63 -15.02
N GLY A 122 8.27 -38.78 -14.19
CA GLY A 122 8.88 -39.21 -12.93
C GLY A 122 10.31 -39.76 -13.04
N TYR A 123 10.91 -39.71 -14.22
CA TYR A 123 12.33 -40.14 -14.42
C TYR A 123 13.37 -39.04 -14.18
N ARG A 124 12.93 -37.79 -13.98
CA ARG A 124 13.79 -36.67 -13.56
C ARG A 124 14.38 -36.95 -12.19
N ASP A 125 15.70 -36.82 -12.06
CA ASP A 125 16.41 -37.03 -10.80
C ASP A 125 17.58 -36.07 -10.67
N GLU A 126 17.38 -35.00 -9.98
CA GLU A 126 18.35 -33.90 -9.85
C GLU A 126 19.58 -34.30 -9.06
N GLU A 127 19.44 -35.16 -8.04
CA GLU A 127 20.59 -35.67 -7.26
C GLU A 127 21.50 -36.53 -8.12
N LYS A 128 20.93 -37.46 -8.89
CA LYS A 128 21.73 -38.29 -9.83
C LYS A 128 22.33 -37.44 -10.93
N ALA A 129 21.59 -36.45 -11.45
CA ALA A 129 22.10 -35.51 -12.42
C ALA A 129 23.33 -34.77 -11.88
N ALA A 130 23.20 -34.13 -10.69
CA ALA A 130 24.31 -33.44 -10.03
C ALA A 130 25.53 -34.37 -9.79
N ASN A 131 25.29 -35.60 -9.38
CA ASN A 131 26.37 -36.56 -9.18
C ASN A 131 27.10 -36.91 -10.50
N CYS A 132 26.38 -37.06 -11.61
CA CYS A 132 27.00 -37.24 -12.93
C CYS A 132 27.95 -36.09 -13.26
N LEU A 133 27.53 -34.85 -13.04
CA LEU A 133 28.39 -33.70 -13.30
C LEU A 133 29.65 -33.69 -12.41
N ARG A 134 29.52 -34.04 -11.11
CA ARG A 134 30.67 -34.12 -10.19
C ARG A 134 31.70 -35.16 -10.64
N GLU A 135 31.23 -36.30 -11.05
CA GLU A 135 32.11 -37.38 -11.59
C GLU A 135 32.75 -36.99 -12.93
N GLY A 136 31.99 -36.36 -13.85
CA GLY A 136 32.52 -35.89 -15.14
C GLY A 136 33.58 -34.80 -14.97
N ILE A 137 33.41 -33.87 -14.02
CA ILE A 137 34.48 -32.89 -13.71
C ILE A 137 35.72 -33.57 -13.15
N ALA A 138 35.56 -34.57 -12.26
CA ALA A 138 36.70 -35.29 -11.69
C ALA A 138 37.54 -35.95 -12.77
N LEU A 139 36.93 -36.31 -13.92
CA LEU A 139 37.63 -36.87 -15.10
C LEU A 139 38.07 -35.77 -16.09
N GLY A 140 37.84 -34.51 -15.79
CA GLY A 140 38.30 -33.37 -16.60
C GLY A 140 37.41 -32.99 -17.79
N ASP A 141 36.15 -33.46 -17.84
CA ASP A 141 35.22 -33.16 -18.93
C ASP A 141 34.84 -31.71 -19.01
N ASP A 142 35.01 -31.07 -20.17
CA ASP A 142 34.77 -29.65 -20.37
C ASP A 142 33.28 -29.31 -20.44
N LEU A 143 32.42 -30.22 -20.91
CA LEU A 143 30.97 -30.01 -20.97
C LEU A 143 30.39 -30.10 -19.56
N CYS A 144 30.84 -31.03 -18.73
CA CYS A 144 30.50 -31.07 -17.30
C CYS A 144 30.91 -29.79 -16.57
N LYS A 145 32.10 -29.22 -16.88
CA LYS A 145 32.53 -27.93 -16.33
C LYS A 145 31.55 -26.79 -16.72
N CYS A 146 31.10 -26.77 -17.96
CA CYS A 146 30.13 -25.81 -18.45
C CYS A 146 28.81 -25.91 -17.69
N TYR A 147 28.26 -27.12 -17.55
CA TYR A 147 26.99 -27.32 -16.84
C TYR A 147 27.09 -27.05 -15.35
N VAL A 148 28.15 -27.44 -14.66
CA VAL A 148 28.36 -27.10 -13.25
C VAL A 148 28.56 -25.59 -13.07
N GLY A 149 29.32 -24.95 -13.96
CA GLY A 149 29.45 -23.50 -13.94
C GLY A 149 28.11 -22.82 -14.09
N TYR A 150 27.30 -23.22 -15.07
CA TYR A 150 25.97 -22.67 -15.25
C TYR A 150 25.04 -22.92 -14.05
N ALA A 151 25.03 -24.13 -13.50
CA ALA A 151 24.26 -24.51 -12.33
C ALA A 151 24.66 -23.70 -11.07
N LYS A 152 25.96 -23.52 -10.83
CA LYS A 152 26.50 -22.70 -9.75
C LYS A 152 26.17 -21.22 -9.92
N TYR A 153 26.18 -20.70 -11.15
CA TYR A 153 25.87 -19.30 -11.40
C TYR A 153 24.45 -18.93 -10.99
N TYR A 154 23.49 -19.86 -11.14
CA TYR A 154 22.09 -19.67 -10.80
C TYR A 154 21.67 -20.36 -9.49
N GLY A 155 22.56 -21.10 -8.83
CA GLY A 155 22.23 -21.85 -7.60
C GLY A 155 21.20 -22.96 -7.84
N THR A 156 21.34 -23.72 -8.97
CA THR A 156 20.36 -24.72 -9.39
C THR A 156 20.93 -26.14 -9.40
N HIS A 157 20.08 -27.14 -9.57
CA HIS A 157 20.46 -28.56 -9.74
C HIS A 157 21.39 -29.13 -8.65
N GLY A 158 21.16 -28.71 -7.38
CA GLY A 158 21.91 -29.17 -6.23
C GLY A 158 23.34 -28.60 -6.11
N PHE A 159 23.61 -27.48 -6.74
CA PHE A 159 24.83 -26.68 -6.58
C PHE A 159 24.54 -25.37 -5.89
N GLU A 160 25.39 -25.02 -4.92
CA GLU A 160 25.30 -23.74 -4.22
C GLU A 160 25.63 -22.57 -5.16
N LEU A 161 25.00 -21.40 -4.92
CA LEU A 161 25.24 -20.18 -5.66
C LEU A 161 26.70 -19.71 -5.47
N ASP A 162 27.43 -19.62 -6.57
CA ASP A 162 28.84 -19.21 -6.61
C ASP A 162 29.13 -18.60 -7.96
N GLN A 163 28.78 -17.35 -8.16
CA GLN A 163 28.84 -16.68 -9.47
C GLN A 163 30.29 -16.49 -9.98
N GLU A 164 31.23 -16.13 -9.10
CA GLU A 164 32.62 -15.91 -9.49
C GLU A 164 33.29 -17.25 -9.85
N GLY A 165 33.20 -18.24 -9.01
CA GLY A 165 33.74 -19.59 -9.28
C GLY A 165 33.06 -20.24 -10.47
N ALA A 166 31.78 -19.97 -10.71
CA ALA A 166 31.04 -20.43 -11.88
C ALA A 166 31.64 -19.91 -13.21
N VAL A 167 31.87 -18.61 -13.29
CA VAL A 167 32.47 -17.98 -14.49
C VAL A 167 33.89 -18.46 -14.73
N GLU A 168 34.71 -18.61 -13.68
CA GLU A 168 36.06 -19.16 -13.80
C GLU A 168 36.04 -20.63 -14.32
N LEU A 169 35.12 -21.44 -13.82
CA LEU A 169 34.93 -22.81 -14.23
C LEU A 169 34.56 -22.94 -15.73
N ILE A 170 33.59 -22.11 -16.18
CA ILE A 170 33.20 -22.09 -17.62
C ILE A 170 34.37 -21.57 -18.47
N LYS A 171 35.10 -20.53 -18.05
CA LYS A 171 36.31 -20.04 -18.75
C LYS A 171 37.36 -21.15 -18.90
N SER A 172 37.50 -22.02 -17.92
CA SER A 172 38.47 -23.13 -18.00
C SER A 172 38.12 -24.16 -19.07
N ALA A 173 36.88 -24.19 -19.57
CA ALA A 173 36.41 -25.06 -20.64
C ALA A 173 36.53 -24.41 -22.04
N VAL A 174 36.83 -23.10 -22.11
CA VAL A 174 37.07 -22.41 -23.39
C VAL A 174 38.36 -22.95 -24.05
N GLY A 175 38.28 -23.23 -25.36
CA GLY A 175 39.37 -23.84 -26.12
C GLY A 175 39.40 -25.38 -26.00
N GLY A 176 38.52 -25.96 -25.20
CA GLY A 176 38.33 -27.38 -25.09
C GLY A 176 37.43 -27.99 -26.19
N ARG A 177 37.04 -29.25 -25.99
CA ARG A 177 36.22 -30.03 -26.95
C ARG A 177 34.87 -29.39 -27.31
N LYS A 178 34.25 -28.66 -26.37
CA LYS A 178 32.95 -28.01 -26.49
C LYS A 178 33.07 -26.49 -26.33
N ASP A 179 34.10 -25.91 -26.89
CA ASP A 179 34.41 -24.47 -26.84
C ASP A 179 33.20 -23.56 -27.15
N ASN A 180 32.42 -23.93 -28.17
CA ASN A 180 31.23 -23.17 -28.55
C ASN A 180 30.16 -23.11 -27.44
N ILE A 181 30.02 -24.16 -26.63
CA ILE A 181 29.05 -24.23 -25.52
C ILE A 181 29.56 -23.38 -24.37
N ALA A 182 30.84 -23.44 -24.04
CA ALA A 182 31.45 -22.61 -23.02
C ALA A 182 31.32 -21.10 -23.37
N GLN A 183 31.64 -20.75 -24.63
CA GLN A 183 31.47 -19.39 -25.12
C GLN A 183 30.01 -18.92 -25.09
N LEU A 184 29.05 -19.80 -25.44
CA LEU A 184 27.62 -19.48 -25.41
C LEU A 184 27.09 -19.22 -23.98
N PHE A 185 27.54 -20.02 -23.02
CA PHE A 185 27.19 -19.80 -21.62
C PHE A 185 27.76 -18.48 -21.07
N LEU A 186 29.03 -18.16 -21.40
CA LEU A 186 29.64 -16.90 -21.04
C LEU A 186 28.93 -15.70 -21.69
N LEU A 187 28.63 -15.80 -22.97
CA LEU A 187 27.85 -14.78 -23.69
C LEU A 187 26.49 -14.52 -22.99
N ASN A 188 25.78 -15.59 -22.65
CA ASN A 188 24.46 -15.48 -21.99
C ASN A 188 24.59 -14.81 -20.61
N ILE A 189 25.57 -15.21 -19.80
CA ILE A 189 25.82 -14.65 -18.48
C ILE A 189 26.23 -13.16 -18.60
N GLU A 190 27.22 -12.85 -19.46
CA GLU A 190 27.72 -11.49 -19.60
C GLU A 190 26.63 -10.57 -20.16
N PHE A 191 25.86 -10.99 -21.14
CA PHE A 191 24.79 -10.20 -21.75
C PHE A 191 23.64 -9.92 -20.77
N ARG A 192 23.24 -10.89 -19.97
CA ARG A 192 22.19 -10.70 -18.97
C ARG A 192 22.56 -9.71 -17.85
N ASN A 193 23.85 -9.56 -17.58
CA ASN A 193 24.38 -8.66 -16.55
C ASN A 193 24.64 -7.23 -17.06
N CYS A 194 24.37 -6.95 -18.34
CA CYS A 194 24.53 -5.60 -18.88
C CYS A 194 23.43 -4.67 -18.32
N GLY A 195 23.86 -3.55 -17.76
CA GLY A 195 22.97 -2.49 -17.26
C GLY A 195 22.58 -1.46 -18.33
N SER A 196 23.22 -1.50 -19.52
CA SER A 196 22.93 -0.56 -20.59
C SER A 196 23.08 -1.21 -21.98
N ALA A 197 22.45 -0.57 -22.97
CA ALA A 197 22.57 -0.98 -24.39
C ALA A 197 24.01 -0.94 -24.91
N GLU A 198 24.81 0.05 -24.48
CA GLU A 198 26.21 0.15 -24.88
C GLU A 198 27.05 -1.01 -24.37
N GLU A 199 26.83 -1.43 -23.12
CA GLU A 199 27.45 -2.64 -22.55
C GLU A 199 27.01 -3.90 -23.29
N GLY A 200 25.72 -4.04 -23.57
CA GLY A 200 25.18 -5.16 -24.35
C GLY A 200 25.84 -5.27 -25.72
N LYS A 201 25.98 -4.16 -26.41
CA LYS A 201 26.65 -4.09 -27.70
C LYS A 201 28.13 -4.51 -27.63
N ALA A 202 28.86 -4.03 -26.62
CA ALA A 202 30.25 -4.40 -26.41
C ALA A 202 30.42 -5.91 -26.15
N VAL A 203 29.50 -6.52 -25.39
CA VAL A 203 29.49 -7.97 -25.18
C VAL A 203 29.22 -8.71 -26.49
N LEU A 204 28.26 -8.30 -27.31
CA LEU A 204 27.96 -8.93 -28.58
C LEU A 204 29.16 -8.85 -29.56
N GLU A 205 29.84 -7.69 -29.60
CA GLU A 205 31.06 -7.52 -30.40
C GLU A 205 32.20 -8.45 -29.94
N LYS A 206 32.35 -8.69 -28.65
CA LYS A 206 33.32 -9.63 -28.09
C LYS A 206 33.10 -11.07 -28.58
N TYR A 207 31.86 -11.47 -28.82
CA TYR A 207 31.49 -12.83 -29.27
C TYR A 207 31.08 -12.89 -30.77
N ASP A 208 31.47 -11.92 -31.60
CA ASP A 208 31.07 -11.78 -32.99
C ASP A 208 31.32 -13.06 -33.83
N ASP A 209 32.48 -13.74 -33.67
CA ASP A 209 32.77 -15.00 -34.35
C ASP A 209 31.76 -16.11 -34.00
N LEU A 210 31.38 -16.21 -32.72
CA LEU A 210 30.39 -17.21 -32.29
C LEU A 210 29.02 -16.92 -32.89
N ILE A 211 28.60 -15.65 -32.90
CA ILE A 211 27.28 -15.24 -33.34
C ILE A 211 27.17 -15.24 -34.85
N ASN A 212 28.04 -14.51 -35.55
CA ASN A 212 27.89 -14.23 -36.97
C ASN A 212 28.50 -15.30 -37.85
N ASN A 213 29.64 -15.90 -37.49
CA ASN A 213 30.31 -16.93 -38.29
C ASN A 213 29.85 -18.34 -37.92
N LYS A 214 29.73 -18.66 -36.60
CA LYS A 214 29.31 -19.96 -36.15
C LYS A 214 27.79 -20.11 -36.00
N LYS A 215 27.03 -18.97 -36.12
CA LYS A 215 25.57 -18.89 -36.02
C LYS A 215 25.03 -19.44 -34.69
N ARG A 216 25.78 -19.22 -33.61
CA ARG A 216 25.38 -19.60 -32.24
C ARG A 216 25.03 -18.34 -31.45
N GLY A 217 23.99 -18.42 -30.62
CA GLY A 217 23.57 -17.26 -29.81
C GLY A 217 22.79 -16.19 -30.56
N LEU A 218 22.32 -16.43 -31.79
CA LEU A 218 21.52 -15.49 -32.58
C LEU A 218 20.26 -15.01 -31.78
N TYR A 219 19.71 -15.85 -30.92
CA TYR A 219 18.59 -15.46 -30.06
C TYR A 219 18.98 -14.37 -29.05
N ILE A 220 20.24 -14.32 -28.62
CA ILE A 220 20.73 -13.24 -27.70
C ILE A 220 20.90 -11.93 -28.49
N LEU A 221 21.41 -12.03 -29.72
CA LEU A 221 21.50 -10.88 -30.62
C LEU A 221 20.10 -10.32 -30.94
N ALA A 222 19.12 -11.19 -31.14
CA ALA A 222 17.74 -10.79 -31.37
C ALA A 222 17.15 -10.12 -30.12
N ASP A 223 17.43 -10.65 -28.92
CA ASP A 223 17.00 -10.04 -27.65
C ASP A 223 17.59 -8.63 -27.48
N TYR A 224 18.83 -8.41 -27.88
CA TYR A 224 19.43 -7.07 -27.91
C TYR A 224 18.60 -6.09 -28.75
N TYR A 225 18.28 -6.46 -30.01
CA TYR A 225 17.48 -5.58 -30.87
C TYR A 225 16.05 -5.39 -30.35
N LEU A 226 15.49 -6.41 -29.67
CA LEU A 226 14.19 -6.29 -29.00
C LEU A 226 14.21 -5.28 -27.85
N ARG A 227 15.32 -5.19 -27.10
CA ARG A 227 15.49 -4.18 -26.04
C ARG A 227 15.68 -2.77 -26.59
N GLU A 228 16.34 -2.66 -27.76
CA GLU A 228 16.50 -1.39 -28.48
C GLU A 228 15.25 -0.99 -29.30
N ASP A 229 14.16 -1.74 -29.18
CA ASP A 229 12.92 -1.57 -29.93
C ASP A 229 13.08 -1.64 -31.46
N ASP A 230 14.19 -2.19 -31.94
CA ASP A 230 14.42 -2.47 -33.36
C ASP A 230 13.82 -3.84 -33.77
N ASN A 231 12.52 -3.85 -33.90
CA ASN A 231 11.74 -5.05 -34.21
C ASN A 231 12.11 -5.63 -35.59
N ALA A 232 12.51 -4.79 -36.56
CA ALA A 232 12.88 -5.22 -37.91
C ALA A 232 14.22 -5.99 -37.92
N MET A 233 15.22 -5.49 -37.20
CA MET A 233 16.49 -6.18 -37.06
C MET A 233 16.34 -7.43 -36.21
N ALA A 234 15.56 -7.41 -35.14
CA ALA A 234 15.27 -8.59 -34.34
C ALA A 234 14.65 -9.69 -35.19
N GLU A 235 13.64 -9.38 -36.02
CA GLU A 235 12.99 -10.30 -36.94
C GLU A 235 14.01 -10.92 -37.93
N ALA A 236 14.84 -10.09 -38.55
CA ALA A 236 15.84 -10.55 -39.50
C ALA A 236 16.83 -11.57 -38.89
N VAL A 237 17.30 -11.27 -37.67
CA VAL A 237 18.20 -12.14 -36.91
C VAL A 237 17.52 -13.46 -36.51
N LEU A 238 16.24 -13.40 -36.08
CA LEU A 238 15.46 -14.58 -35.74
C LEU A 238 15.25 -15.49 -36.95
N LYS A 239 14.96 -14.93 -38.12
CA LYS A 239 14.85 -15.69 -39.38
C LYS A 239 16.18 -16.37 -39.78
N ASP A 240 17.30 -15.65 -39.62
CA ASP A 240 18.62 -16.27 -39.84
C ASP A 240 18.88 -17.43 -38.88
N GLY A 241 18.52 -17.24 -37.59
CA GLY A 241 18.63 -18.32 -36.59
C GLY A 241 17.74 -19.52 -36.90
N ILE A 242 16.52 -19.31 -37.37
CA ILE A 242 15.60 -20.37 -37.78
C ILE A 242 16.17 -21.13 -38.98
N ALA A 243 16.72 -20.43 -39.98
CA ALA A 243 17.39 -21.03 -41.11
C ALA A 243 18.60 -21.89 -40.70
N ASN A 244 19.24 -21.55 -39.57
CA ASN A 244 20.33 -22.32 -38.95
C ASN A 244 19.84 -23.29 -37.85
N THR A 245 18.56 -23.70 -37.88
CA THR A 245 17.95 -24.72 -37.01
C THR A 245 17.85 -24.36 -35.53
N SER A 246 17.83 -23.07 -35.17
CA SER A 246 17.71 -22.63 -33.78
C SER A 246 16.27 -22.74 -33.27
N ALA A 247 16.00 -23.65 -32.35
CA ALA A 247 14.72 -23.77 -31.68
C ALA A 247 14.40 -22.54 -30.82
N TYR A 248 15.40 -21.92 -30.19
CA TYR A 248 15.20 -20.69 -29.42
C TYR A 248 14.81 -19.50 -30.28
N CYS A 249 15.32 -19.38 -31.51
CA CYS A 249 14.87 -18.34 -32.43
C CYS A 249 13.43 -18.57 -32.88
N LYS A 250 13.00 -19.82 -33.07
CA LYS A 250 11.59 -20.15 -33.32
C LYS A 250 10.71 -19.76 -32.13
N TYR A 251 11.15 -20.11 -30.93
CA TYR A 251 10.46 -19.76 -29.71
C TYR A 251 10.28 -18.24 -29.57
N LEU A 252 11.37 -17.46 -29.72
CA LEU A 252 11.28 -15.99 -29.59
C LEU A 252 10.42 -15.37 -30.69
N LEU A 253 10.55 -15.79 -31.94
CA LEU A 253 9.71 -15.30 -33.01
C LEU A 253 8.23 -15.63 -32.77
N GLY A 254 7.95 -16.86 -32.34
CA GLY A 254 6.60 -17.27 -31.97
C GLY A 254 6.04 -16.51 -30.80
N LEU A 255 6.84 -16.25 -29.79
CA LEU A 255 6.46 -15.41 -28.63
C LEU A 255 6.13 -13.97 -29.04
N MET A 256 6.99 -13.34 -29.89
CA MET A 256 6.76 -11.97 -30.36
C MET A 256 5.53 -11.87 -31.26
N ALA A 257 5.22 -12.90 -32.02
CA ALA A 257 4.00 -12.98 -32.82
C ALA A 257 2.74 -13.12 -31.93
N CYS A 258 2.79 -14.05 -30.95
CA CYS A 258 1.66 -14.29 -30.04
C CYS A 258 1.37 -13.09 -29.11
N ASN A 259 2.39 -12.32 -28.71
CA ASN A 259 2.18 -11.16 -27.88
C ASN A 259 1.85 -9.87 -28.67
N GLY A 260 1.75 -9.96 -30.00
CA GLY A 260 1.38 -8.86 -30.89
C GLY A 260 2.50 -7.89 -31.21
N ARG A 261 3.71 -8.05 -30.67
CA ARG A 261 4.84 -7.13 -30.88
C ARG A 261 5.25 -7.06 -32.37
N PHE A 262 5.10 -8.15 -33.10
CA PHE A 262 5.43 -8.22 -34.52
C PHE A 262 4.21 -8.12 -35.46
N ALA A 263 3.06 -7.63 -34.95
CA ALA A 263 1.86 -7.43 -35.76
C ALA A 263 2.09 -6.47 -36.93
N GLU A 264 2.84 -5.37 -36.72
CA GLU A 264 3.21 -4.41 -37.76
C GLU A 264 4.14 -5.01 -38.86
N LEU A 265 4.89 -6.05 -38.50
CA LEU A 265 5.71 -6.83 -39.45
C LEU A 265 4.89 -7.89 -40.19
N GLY A 266 3.59 -7.99 -39.96
CA GLY A 266 2.66 -8.89 -40.62
C GLY A 266 2.53 -10.28 -40.01
N TYR A 267 3.01 -10.48 -38.78
CA TYR A 267 2.82 -11.76 -38.09
C TYR A 267 1.46 -11.83 -37.39
N THR A 268 0.81 -12.95 -37.48
CA THR A 268 -0.42 -13.26 -36.75
C THR A 268 -0.13 -14.12 -35.51
N GLU A 269 -1.03 -14.12 -34.57
CA GLU A 269 -0.97 -14.98 -33.39
C GLU A 269 -0.98 -16.49 -33.81
N GLU A 270 -1.72 -16.83 -34.87
CA GLU A 270 -1.76 -18.22 -35.40
C GLU A 270 -0.39 -18.68 -35.90
N GLN A 271 0.32 -17.82 -36.66
CA GLN A 271 1.70 -18.09 -37.08
C GLN A 271 2.64 -18.19 -35.87
N GLY A 272 2.41 -17.40 -34.84
CA GLY A 272 3.13 -17.50 -33.56
C GLY A 272 2.93 -18.87 -32.91
N ARG A 273 1.68 -19.36 -32.87
CA ARG A 273 1.35 -20.69 -32.32
C ARG A 273 2.03 -21.82 -33.10
N GLU A 274 2.11 -21.75 -34.43
CA GLU A 274 2.82 -22.72 -35.22
C GLU A 274 4.32 -22.78 -34.85
N LEU A 275 4.96 -21.63 -34.75
CA LEU A 275 6.37 -21.52 -34.38
C LEU A 275 6.63 -22.01 -32.94
N LEU A 276 5.72 -21.71 -32.01
CA LEU A 276 5.80 -22.18 -30.63
C LEU A 276 5.61 -23.71 -30.56
N ALA A 277 4.69 -24.28 -31.34
CA ALA A 277 4.48 -25.71 -31.39
C ALA A 277 5.75 -26.42 -31.90
N GLU A 278 6.37 -25.93 -32.98
CA GLU A 278 7.64 -26.43 -33.47
C GLU A 278 8.76 -26.29 -32.42
N ALA A 279 8.87 -25.13 -31.74
CA ALA A 279 9.88 -24.91 -30.69
C ALA A 279 9.68 -25.87 -29.51
N PHE A 280 8.42 -26.13 -29.14
CA PHE A 280 8.08 -27.11 -28.11
C PHE A 280 8.47 -28.55 -28.51
N ASP A 281 8.20 -28.93 -29.74
CA ASP A 281 8.61 -30.23 -30.27
C ASP A 281 10.15 -30.38 -30.33
N TYR A 282 10.90 -29.26 -30.35
CA TYR A 282 12.36 -29.26 -30.20
C TYR A 282 12.82 -29.24 -28.73
N GLY A 283 11.90 -29.36 -27.74
CA GLY A 283 12.24 -29.46 -26.33
C GLY A 283 12.27 -28.14 -25.56
N ILE A 284 11.82 -27.01 -26.18
CA ILE A 284 11.68 -25.74 -25.44
C ILE A 284 10.38 -25.79 -24.62
N THR A 285 10.46 -26.30 -23.41
CA THR A 285 9.29 -26.55 -22.53
C THR A 285 8.43 -25.31 -22.31
N HIS A 286 9.07 -24.16 -22.15
CA HIS A 286 8.38 -22.87 -21.96
C HIS A 286 7.53 -22.47 -23.19
N ALA A 287 7.91 -22.93 -24.43
CA ALA A 287 7.08 -22.73 -25.61
C ALA A 287 5.71 -23.44 -25.47
N GLY A 288 5.69 -24.61 -24.84
CA GLY A 288 4.44 -25.34 -24.55
C GLY A 288 3.53 -24.60 -23.59
N PHE A 289 4.09 -23.94 -22.58
CA PHE A 289 3.34 -23.07 -21.68
C PHE A 289 2.76 -21.87 -22.43
N ILE A 290 3.58 -21.11 -23.18
CA ILE A 290 3.10 -19.94 -23.94
C ILE A 290 2.04 -20.32 -24.97
N LEU A 291 2.23 -21.47 -25.63
CA LEU A 291 1.26 -21.99 -26.59
C LEU A 291 -0.09 -22.30 -25.94
N GLY A 292 -0.08 -22.96 -24.78
CA GLY A 292 -1.28 -23.18 -23.95
C GLY A 292 -1.96 -21.90 -23.54
N TYR A 293 -1.17 -20.93 -23.10
CA TYR A 293 -1.65 -19.61 -22.70
C TYR A 293 -2.31 -18.85 -23.87
N SER A 294 -1.67 -18.85 -25.06
CA SER A 294 -2.22 -18.15 -26.23
C SER A 294 -3.51 -18.79 -26.75
N TYR A 295 -3.69 -20.11 -26.62
CA TYR A 295 -4.97 -20.76 -26.94
C TYR A 295 -6.06 -20.44 -25.92
N PHE A 296 -5.71 -20.35 -24.64
CA PHE A 296 -6.68 -20.10 -23.57
C PHE A 296 -7.08 -18.63 -23.51
N TYR A 297 -6.10 -17.70 -23.67
CA TYR A 297 -6.24 -16.25 -23.61
C TYR A 297 -5.71 -15.57 -24.88
N PRO A 298 -6.38 -15.70 -26.04
CA PRO A 298 -5.93 -15.04 -27.25
C PRO A 298 -5.92 -13.53 -27.08
N ARG A 299 -4.89 -12.84 -27.57
CA ARG A 299 -4.75 -11.39 -27.52
C ARG A 299 -5.32 -10.68 -28.74
N THR A 300 -5.36 -11.36 -29.88
CA THR A 300 -5.86 -10.79 -31.13
C THR A 300 -7.38 -10.59 -31.05
N GLU A 301 -7.82 -9.36 -31.19
CA GLU A 301 -9.24 -9.02 -31.19
C GLU A 301 -10.01 -9.81 -32.29
N GLY A 302 -11.06 -10.51 -31.85
CA GLY A 302 -11.87 -11.36 -32.75
C GLY A 302 -11.35 -12.80 -32.92
N LEU A 303 -10.22 -13.17 -32.31
CA LEU A 303 -9.78 -14.55 -32.26
C LEU A 303 -10.45 -15.27 -31.07
N GLU A 304 -11.27 -16.29 -31.37
CA GLU A 304 -11.98 -17.03 -30.34
C GLU A 304 -11.04 -17.91 -29.48
N PRO A 305 -11.18 -17.92 -28.15
CA PRO A 305 -10.43 -18.80 -27.29
C PRO A 305 -10.68 -20.28 -27.62
N ASN A 306 -9.62 -21.05 -27.73
CA ASN A 306 -9.68 -22.52 -27.76
C ASN A 306 -9.19 -23.09 -26.44
N LYS A 307 -10.02 -22.95 -25.40
CA LYS A 307 -9.67 -23.31 -24.03
C LYS A 307 -9.34 -24.79 -23.85
N GLU A 308 -10.02 -25.67 -24.57
CA GLU A 308 -9.72 -27.13 -24.57
C GLU A 308 -8.31 -27.40 -25.09
N MET A 309 -7.92 -26.76 -26.19
CA MET A 309 -6.57 -26.88 -26.72
C MET A 309 -5.54 -26.28 -25.78
N GLY A 310 -5.86 -25.15 -25.16
CA GLY A 310 -5.01 -24.52 -24.14
C GLY A 310 -4.72 -25.47 -22.98
N ILE A 311 -5.76 -26.07 -22.40
CA ILE A 311 -5.64 -27.07 -21.32
C ILE A 311 -4.84 -28.30 -21.80
N ALA A 312 -5.04 -28.77 -23.05
CA ALA A 312 -4.29 -29.88 -23.59
C ALA A 312 -2.79 -29.56 -23.71
N MET A 313 -2.45 -28.33 -24.12
CA MET A 313 -1.05 -27.89 -24.22
C MET A 313 -0.41 -27.73 -22.84
N PHE A 314 -1.13 -27.17 -21.84
CA PHE A 314 -0.64 -27.12 -20.46
C PHE A 314 -0.35 -28.54 -19.94
N ASN A 315 -1.28 -29.48 -20.12
CA ASN A 315 -1.04 -30.88 -19.70
C ASN A 315 0.17 -31.51 -20.38
N LYS A 316 0.36 -31.23 -21.70
CA LYS A 316 1.54 -31.68 -22.40
C LYS A 316 2.82 -31.08 -21.84
N ALA A 317 2.84 -29.77 -21.54
CA ALA A 317 3.98 -29.09 -20.91
C ALA A 317 4.26 -29.60 -19.49
N ILE A 318 3.22 -29.90 -18.71
CA ILE A 318 3.32 -30.47 -17.36
C ILE A 318 4.03 -31.83 -17.38
N ALA A 319 3.76 -32.65 -18.41
CA ALA A 319 4.49 -33.93 -18.61
C ALA A 319 6.00 -33.75 -18.80
N TYR A 320 6.43 -32.54 -19.19
CA TYR A 320 7.84 -32.12 -19.28
C TYR A 320 8.31 -31.26 -18.09
N TYR A 321 7.63 -31.37 -16.96
CA TYR A 321 7.97 -30.64 -15.71
C TYR A 321 7.89 -29.10 -15.81
N SER A 322 7.01 -28.57 -16.65
CA SER A 322 6.78 -27.13 -16.69
C SER A 322 6.06 -26.67 -15.40
N GLY A 323 6.79 -26.00 -14.54
CA GLY A 323 6.25 -25.37 -13.32
C GLY A 323 5.23 -24.30 -13.67
N GLU A 324 5.50 -23.50 -14.73
CA GLU A 324 4.60 -22.43 -15.19
C GLU A 324 3.26 -23.01 -15.69
N ALA A 325 3.29 -24.05 -16.51
CA ALA A 325 2.06 -24.69 -16.99
C ALA A 325 1.28 -25.36 -15.85
N THR A 326 2.00 -25.92 -14.86
CA THR A 326 1.41 -26.53 -13.67
C THR A 326 0.68 -25.48 -12.83
N LEU A 327 1.30 -24.35 -12.57
CA LEU A 327 0.72 -23.26 -11.83
C LEU A 327 -0.47 -22.64 -12.57
N GLU A 328 -0.31 -22.32 -13.86
CA GLU A 328 -1.39 -21.70 -14.63
C GLU A 328 -2.65 -22.58 -14.69
N LEU A 329 -2.46 -23.89 -14.94
CA LEU A 329 -3.59 -24.80 -14.94
C LEU A 329 -4.21 -24.97 -13.55
N ALA A 330 -3.41 -24.89 -12.47
CA ALA A 330 -3.92 -24.86 -11.11
C ALA A 330 -4.77 -23.60 -10.86
N ILE A 331 -4.29 -22.43 -11.26
CA ILE A 331 -5.01 -21.14 -11.18
C ILE A 331 -6.35 -21.23 -11.94
N ILE A 332 -6.35 -21.80 -13.14
CA ILE A 332 -7.57 -22.01 -13.92
C ILE A 332 -8.59 -22.86 -13.13
N TYR A 333 -8.15 -23.97 -12.53
CA TYR A 333 -9.06 -24.84 -11.75
C TYR A 333 -9.45 -24.23 -10.41
N LEU A 334 -8.67 -23.34 -9.79
CA LEU A 334 -9.02 -22.72 -8.52
C LEU A 334 -9.96 -21.51 -8.70
N TYR A 335 -9.69 -20.66 -9.69
CA TYR A 335 -10.30 -19.33 -9.77
C TYR A 335 -11.23 -19.13 -10.97
N ASN A 336 -11.11 -19.91 -12.05
CA ASN A 336 -11.97 -19.71 -13.22
C ASN A 336 -13.33 -20.38 -13.02
N ALA A 337 -14.42 -19.61 -13.00
CA ALA A 337 -15.76 -20.11 -12.72
C ALA A 337 -16.24 -21.23 -13.68
N GLU A 338 -15.78 -21.23 -14.94
CA GLU A 338 -16.17 -22.23 -15.95
C GLU A 338 -15.48 -23.58 -15.73
N TYR A 339 -14.25 -23.56 -15.22
CA TYR A 339 -13.40 -24.76 -15.06
C TYR A 339 -13.15 -25.12 -13.60
N LYS A 340 -13.83 -24.45 -12.65
CA LYS A 340 -13.56 -24.59 -11.22
C LYS A 340 -13.60 -26.04 -10.75
N ASP A 341 -12.49 -26.52 -10.25
CA ASP A 341 -12.29 -27.84 -9.66
C ASP A 341 -11.16 -27.76 -8.61
N ILE A 342 -11.54 -27.48 -7.39
CA ILE A 342 -10.58 -27.23 -6.29
C ILE A 342 -9.65 -28.43 -6.08
N THR A 343 -10.19 -29.66 -6.22
CA THR A 343 -9.39 -30.89 -6.04
C THR A 343 -8.28 -31.00 -7.08
N LYS A 344 -8.61 -30.71 -8.35
CA LYS A 344 -7.58 -30.71 -9.42
C LYS A 344 -6.60 -29.55 -9.25
N GLY A 345 -7.08 -28.36 -8.89
CA GLY A 345 -6.24 -27.20 -8.62
C GLY A 345 -5.20 -27.51 -7.54
N MET A 346 -5.64 -28.03 -6.41
CA MET A 346 -4.74 -28.41 -5.31
C MET A 346 -3.76 -29.52 -5.69
N ALA A 347 -4.20 -30.55 -6.42
CA ALA A 347 -3.33 -31.61 -6.89
C ALA A 347 -2.24 -31.11 -7.87
N LEU A 348 -2.54 -30.08 -8.66
CA LEU A 348 -1.56 -29.42 -9.51
C LEU A 348 -0.60 -28.56 -8.70
N LEU A 349 -1.05 -27.85 -7.66
CA LEU A 349 -0.16 -27.15 -6.76
C LEU A 349 0.77 -28.12 -6.02
N ASP A 350 0.27 -29.30 -5.57
CA ASP A 350 1.11 -30.36 -5.01
C ASP A 350 2.20 -30.78 -5.98
N ARG A 351 1.85 -30.99 -7.25
CA ARG A 351 2.81 -31.31 -8.30
C ARG A 351 3.81 -30.19 -8.56
N GLY A 352 3.38 -28.92 -8.52
CA GLY A 352 4.27 -27.76 -8.61
C GLY A 352 5.25 -27.68 -7.44
N VAL A 353 4.82 -28.07 -6.25
CA VAL A 353 5.67 -28.20 -5.06
C VAL A 353 6.67 -29.34 -5.21
N GLU A 354 6.26 -30.49 -5.79
CA GLU A 354 7.16 -31.59 -6.14
C GLU A 354 8.21 -31.21 -7.20
N TYR A 355 7.87 -30.30 -8.10
CA TYR A 355 8.79 -29.72 -9.08
C TYR A 355 9.73 -28.65 -8.49
N GLU A 356 9.61 -28.34 -7.20
CA GLU A 356 10.32 -27.28 -6.52
C GLU A 356 10.12 -25.89 -7.19
N TYR A 357 8.97 -25.72 -7.85
CA TYR A 357 8.64 -24.46 -8.49
C TYR A 357 8.18 -23.44 -7.44
N ASP A 358 9.01 -22.42 -7.25
CA ASP A 358 8.85 -21.42 -6.18
C ASP A 358 7.49 -20.72 -6.20
N LYS A 359 6.99 -20.35 -7.39
CA LYS A 359 5.68 -19.70 -7.53
C LYS A 359 4.52 -20.63 -7.20
N ALA A 360 4.63 -21.95 -7.46
CA ALA A 360 3.60 -22.89 -7.04
C ALA A 360 3.60 -23.11 -5.53
N MET A 361 4.78 -23.09 -4.89
CA MET A 361 4.88 -23.13 -3.43
C MET A 361 4.23 -21.90 -2.78
N SER A 362 4.51 -20.69 -3.33
CA SER A 362 3.91 -19.45 -2.79
C SER A 362 2.40 -19.42 -3.02
N GLU A 363 1.92 -19.85 -4.18
CA GLU A 363 0.49 -19.92 -4.46
C GLU A 363 -0.23 -20.93 -3.56
N LYS A 364 0.36 -22.14 -3.37
CA LYS A 364 -0.22 -23.12 -2.42
C LYS A 364 -0.23 -22.56 -1.00
N GLY A 365 0.83 -21.87 -0.58
CA GLY A 365 0.87 -21.19 0.71
C GLY A 365 -0.22 -20.16 0.87
N PHE A 366 -0.48 -19.36 -0.16
CA PHE A 366 -1.58 -18.39 -0.19
C PHE A 366 -2.95 -19.10 -0.10
N VAL A 367 -3.18 -20.12 -0.93
CA VAL A 367 -4.46 -20.86 -0.93
C VAL A 367 -4.77 -21.48 0.42
N LEU A 368 -3.77 -22.04 1.11
CA LEU A 368 -3.93 -22.63 2.45
C LEU A 368 -4.19 -21.60 3.56
N LEU A 369 -3.90 -20.31 3.35
CA LEU A 369 -4.17 -19.24 4.30
C LEU A 369 -5.47 -18.50 4.03
N ASP A 370 -5.72 -18.16 2.76
CA ASP A 370 -6.68 -17.13 2.40
C ASP A 370 -7.87 -17.64 1.56
N PHE A 371 -7.84 -18.90 1.09
CA PHE A 371 -8.88 -19.42 0.21
C PHE A 371 -9.98 -20.14 1.00
N GLU A 372 -11.16 -19.55 1.07
CA GLU A 372 -12.28 -20.03 1.92
C GLU A 372 -12.73 -21.47 1.66
N GLU A 373 -12.53 -21.97 0.42
CA GLU A 373 -13.01 -23.29 -0.01
C GLU A 373 -12.00 -24.41 0.29
N VAL A 374 -10.83 -24.07 0.84
CA VAL A 374 -9.77 -25.01 1.23
C VAL A 374 -9.58 -24.94 2.74
N GLU A 375 -9.41 -26.10 3.38
CA GLU A 375 -9.14 -26.15 4.81
C GLU A 375 -7.85 -25.40 5.13
N ARG A 376 -7.95 -24.39 6.00
CA ARG A 376 -6.82 -23.55 6.39
C ARG A 376 -5.74 -24.36 7.10
N ASN A 377 -4.52 -24.30 6.61
CA ASN A 377 -3.37 -24.98 7.18
C ASN A 377 -2.16 -24.03 7.31
N VAL A 378 -2.11 -23.31 8.42
CA VAL A 378 -1.11 -22.26 8.69
C VAL A 378 0.32 -22.83 8.73
N VAL A 379 0.50 -24.02 9.30
CA VAL A 379 1.84 -24.62 9.48
C VAL A 379 2.44 -25.02 8.12
N GLU A 380 1.66 -25.68 7.28
CA GLU A 380 2.09 -26.05 5.92
C GLU A 380 2.31 -24.83 5.04
N ALA A 381 1.40 -23.84 5.12
CA ALA A 381 1.49 -22.60 4.37
C ALA A 381 2.78 -21.84 4.69
N LYS A 382 3.08 -21.63 5.99
CA LYS A 382 4.33 -20.96 6.41
C LYS A 382 5.56 -21.70 5.87
N ALA A 383 5.62 -23.03 6.01
CA ALA A 383 6.74 -23.83 5.54
C ALA A 383 6.92 -23.73 4.00
N LEU A 384 5.82 -23.71 3.22
CA LEU A 384 5.85 -23.54 1.78
C LEU A 384 6.33 -22.15 1.37
N LEU A 385 5.84 -21.10 2.04
CA LEU A 385 6.28 -19.72 1.79
C LEU A 385 7.76 -19.53 2.12
N GLU A 386 8.24 -20.11 3.23
CA GLU A 386 9.67 -20.09 3.58
C GLU A 386 10.54 -20.81 2.55
N ARG A 387 10.10 -21.97 2.04
CA ARG A 387 10.78 -22.67 0.95
C ARG A 387 10.78 -21.87 -0.35
N SER A 388 9.63 -21.31 -0.72
CA SER A 388 9.48 -20.43 -1.88
C SER A 388 10.39 -19.20 -1.78
N MET A 389 10.43 -18.58 -0.60
CA MET A 389 11.32 -17.47 -0.31
C MET A 389 12.80 -17.87 -0.45
N ALA A 390 13.20 -19.04 0.06
CA ALA A 390 14.57 -19.55 -0.06
C ALA A 390 14.94 -19.83 -1.54
N ALA A 391 13.97 -20.19 -2.38
CA ALA A 391 14.15 -20.37 -3.82
C ALA A 391 14.21 -19.05 -4.62
N GLY A 392 14.07 -17.90 -3.96
CA GLY A 392 14.21 -16.59 -4.60
C GLY A 392 12.90 -15.91 -4.99
N ASN A 393 11.76 -16.49 -4.65
CA ASN A 393 10.46 -15.90 -4.93
C ASN A 393 10.31 -14.51 -4.28
N ASP A 394 9.80 -13.53 -5.00
CA ASP A 394 9.63 -12.14 -4.56
C ASP A 394 8.33 -11.91 -3.81
N TYR A 395 7.30 -12.72 -4.07
CA TYR A 395 6.00 -12.63 -3.42
C TYR A 395 5.97 -13.31 -2.04
N ALA A 396 6.70 -14.43 -1.88
CA ALA A 396 6.68 -15.19 -0.65
C ALA A 396 7.08 -14.38 0.60
N PRO A 397 8.15 -13.57 0.61
CA PRO A 397 8.46 -12.73 1.76
C PRO A 397 7.38 -11.66 2.01
N TYR A 398 6.76 -11.09 0.99
CA TYR A 398 5.62 -10.18 1.17
C TYR A 398 4.47 -10.86 1.92
N ARG A 399 4.06 -12.08 1.51
CA ARG A 399 2.97 -12.82 2.16
C ARG A 399 3.32 -13.28 3.58
N LEU A 400 4.59 -13.66 3.82
CA LEU A 400 5.08 -13.93 5.17
C LEU A 400 5.00 -12.69 6.06
N GLY A 401 5.38 -11.53 5.54
CA GLY A 401 5.28 -10.26 6.25
C GLY A 401 3.86 -9.94 6.69
N LEU A 402 2.87 -10.15 5.81
CA LEU A 402 1.45 -10.02 6.16
C LEU A 402 1.04 -10.99 7.28
N GLY A 403 1.53 -12.23 7.24
CA GLY A 403 1.25 -13.24 8.26
C GLY A 403 1.79 -12.85 9.64
N TYR A 404 2.96 -12.26 9.72
CA TYR A 404 3.51 -11.71 10.96
C TYR A 404 2.76 -10.45 11.41
N GLN A 405 2.42 -9.55 10.48
CA GLN A 405 1.62 -8.35 10.78
C GLN A 405 0.26 -8.69 11.39
N ASN A 406 -0.40 -9.72 10.89
CA ASN A 406 -1.77 -10.07 11.24
C ASN A 406 -1.87 -11.15 12.33
N ALA A 407 -0.77 -11.51 12.99
CA ALA A 407 -0.71 -12.60 13.98
C ALA A 407 -1.23 -13.96 13.44
N GLU A 408 -0.97 -14.26 12.16
CA GLU A 408 -1.43 -15.53 11.56
C GLU A 408 -0.54 -16.71 11.96
N PHE A 409 0.73 -16.45 12.25
CA PHE A 409 1.73 -17.46 12.55
C PHE A 409 2.06 -17.58 14.03
N GLU A 410 1.69 -16.58 14.83
CA GLU A 410 1.99 -16.46 16.26
C GLU A 410 0.76 -15.93 17.02
N GLU A 411 0.80 -15.89 18.35
CA GLU A 411 -0.33 -15.43 19.16
C GLU A 411 -0.52 -13.90 19.06
N GLU A 412 0.56 -13.16 18.76
CA GLU A 412 0.57 -11.70 18.63
C GLU A 412 1.26 -11.28 17.33
N SER A 413 0.98 -10.05 16.88
CA SER A 413 1.61 -9.46 15.71
C SER A 413 3.09 -9.19 15.96
N ASP A 414 3.96 -9.62 15.04
CA ASP A 414 5.39 -9.36 15.07
C ASP A 414 5.74 -8.35 13.96
N TYR A 415 5.71 -7.08 14.29
CA TYR A 415 5.97 -6.01 13.33
C TYR A 415 7.45 -5.92 12.92
N GLU A 416 8.40 -6.38 13.75
CA GLU A 416 9.82 -6.42 13.40
C GLU A 416 10.06 -7.48 12.31
N GLN A 417 9.52 -8.69 12.48
CA GLN A 417 9.59 -9.73 11.46
C GLN A 417 8.81 -9.33 10.19
N ALA A 418 7.66 -8.68 10.34
CA ALA A 418 6.90 -8.19 9.21
C ALA A 418 7.71 -7.19 8.38
N LEU A 419 8.35 -6.21 9.02
CA LEU A 419 9.22 -5.24 8.34
C LEU A 419 10.38 -5.94 7.63
N TYR A 420 11.09 -6.85 8.30
CA TYR A 420 12.18 -7.59 7.69
C TYR A 420 11.74 -8.33 6.42
N MET A 421 10.57 -8.95 6.44
CA MET A 421 10.01 -9.64 5.28
C MET A 421 9.60 -8.67 4.16
N PHE A 422 9.02 -7.52 4.48
CA PHE A 422 8.69 -6.51 3.48
C PHE A 422 9.94 -5.89 2.85
N GLU A 423 10.99 -5.61 3.63
CA GLU A 423 12.27 -5.14 3.11
C GLU A 423 12.90 -6.18 2.17
N LEU A 424 12.88 -7.47 2.52
CA LEU A 424 13.36 -8.54 1.65
C LEU A 424 12.53 -8.66 0.34
N ALA A 425 11.21 -8.50 0.42
CA ALA A 425 10.36 -8.43 -0.77
C ALA A 425 10.71 -7.22 -1.65
N ALA A 426 10.93 -6.07 -1.01
CA ALA A 426 11.34 -4.85 -1.69
C ALA A 426 12.72 -4.97 -2.37
N GLU A 427 13.69 -5.64 -1.74
CA GLU A 427 14.99 -5.96 -2.35
C GLU A 427 14.83 -6.80 -3.61
N ARG A 428 13.86 -7.71 -3.62
CA ARG A 428 13.52 -8.55 -4.78
C ARG A 428 12.59 -7.87 -5.79
N ASN A 429 12.42 -6.57 -5.67
CA ASN A 429 11.56 -5.77 -6.53
C ASN A 429 10.08 -6.17 -6.49
N ASN A 430 9.56 -6.67 -5.39
CA ASN A 430 8.12 -6.83 -5.20
C ASN A 430 7.49 -5.48 -4.87
N LEU A 431 6.53 -5.02 -5.69
CA LEU A 431 5.92 -3.70 -5.52
C LEU A 431 5.21 -3.55 -4.17
N SER A 432 4.39 -4.54 -3.78
CA SER A 432 3.69 -4.49 -2.49
C SER A 432 4.64 -4.51 -1.31
N GLY A 433 5.78 -5.22 -1.44
CA GLY A 433 6.87 -5.18 -0.47
C GLY A 433 7.50 -3.79 -0.37
N ILE A 434 7.73 -3.11 -1.49
CA ILE A 434 8.26 -1.73 -1.54
C ILE A 434 7.30 -0.76 -0.83
N GLU A 435 6.00 -0.83 -1.15
CA GLU A 435 4.98 0.03 -0.57
C GLU A 435 4.84 -0.16 0.94
N LEU A 436 4.81 -1.41 1.41
CA LEU A 436 4.69 -1.71 2.84
C LEU A 436 5.98 -1.42 3.61
N ALA A 437 7.16 -1.73 3.06
CA ALA A 437 8.43 -1.35 3.67
C ALA A 437 8.52 0.18 3.84
N GLY A 438 8.16 0.94 2.80
CA GLY A 438 8.07 2.40 2.87
C GLY A 438 7.13 2.88 3.97
N ARG A 439 5.93 2.31 4.04
CA ARG A 439 4.93 2.64 5.07
C ARG A 439 5.41 2.33 6.48
N TYR A 440 5.99 1.13 6.69
CA TYR A 440 6.51 0.72 7.99
C TYR A 440 7.63 1.62 8.47
N GLN A 441 8.53 2.00 7.58
CA GLN A 441 9.64 2.92 7.88
C GLN A 441 9.14 4.35 8.13
N ARG A 442 8.10 4.80 7.42
CA ARG A 442 7.52 6.13 7.63
C ARG A 442 6.86 6.27 9.00
N PHE A 443 6.04 5.31 9.39
CA PHE A 443 5.23 5.40 10.60
C PHE A 443 5.87 4.73 11.82
N GLY A 444 7.00 4.02 11.66
CA GLY A 444 7.71 3.37 12.74
C GLY A 444 6.93 2.22 13.40
N TYR A 445 6.17 1.44 12.63
CA TYR A 445 5.39 0.31 13.20
C TYR A 445 6.26 -0.76 13.86
N ALA A 446 7.52 -0.90 13.43
CA ALA A 446 8.48 -1.86 13.98
C ALA A 446 9.59 -1.18 14.80
N GLY A 447 9.40 0.05 15.25
CA GLY A 447 10.39 0.82 16.03
C GLY A 447 10.32 2.32 15.73
N GLU A 448 11.44 3.03 15.79
CA GLU A 448 11.47 4.45 15.46
C GLU A 448 11.29 4.69 13.95
N PRO A 449 10.53 5.72 13.54
CA PRO A 449 10.39 6.09 12.14
C PRO A 449 11.71 6.37 11.44
N ASN A 450 11.88 5.90 10.21
CA ASN A 450 13.05 6.18 9.38
C ASN A 450 12.63 6.75 8.03
N LEU A 451 12.49 8.06 7.96
CA LEU A 451 12.01 8.77 6.78
C LEU A 451 12.96 8.66 5.59
N GLU A 452 14.28 8.57 5.81
CA GLU A 452 15.26 8.39 4.73
C GLU A 452 15.04 7.08 3.98
N LYS A 453 14.86 5.97 4.72
CA LYS A 453 14.53 4.68 4.12
C LYS A 453 13.15 4.70 3.44
N ALA A 454 12.15 5.30 4.07
CA ALA A 454 10.80 5.41 3.50
C ALA A 454 10.83 6.12 2.13
N ILE A 455 11.53 7.26 2.04
CA ILE A 455 11.73 8.02 0.81
C ILE A 455 12.41 7.14 -0.25
N GLY A 456 13.46 6.41 0.11
CA GLY A 456 14.15 5.51 -0.81
C GLY A 456 13.24 4.42 -1.40
N TYR A 457 12.36 3.84 -0.58
CA TYR A 457 11.36 2.88 -1.06
C TYR A 457 10.32 3.52 -1.98
N TYR A 458 9.79 4.70 -1.62
CA TYR A 458 8.81 5.38 -2.47
C TYR A 458 9.42 5.81 -3.80
N GLN A 459 10.66 6.32 -3.81
CA GLN A 459 11.39 6.62 -5.05
C GLN A 459 11.54 5.38 -5.93
N LYS A 460 11.94 4.25 -5.33
CA LYS A 460 12.03 2.97 -6.03
C LYS A 460 10.68 2.54 -6.63
N GLY A 461 9.59 2.67 -5.88
CA GLY A 461 8.23 2.36 -6.35
C GLY A 461 7.79 3.24 -7.53
N ILE A 462 8.16 4.52 -7.51
CA ILE A 462 7.88 5.45 -8.61
C ILE A 462 8.73 5.11 -9.83
N GLU A 463 10.05 4.97 -9.66
CA GLU A 463 11.00 4.77 -10.77
C GLU A 463 10.77 3.47 -11.53
N TYR A 464 10.54 2.35 -10.82
CA TYR A 464 10.45 1.01 -11.43
C TYR A 464 9.02 0.59 -11.80
N TYR A 465 8.01 1.14 -11.10
CA TYR A 465 6.63 0.67 -11.24
C TYR A 465 5.63 1.79 -11.53
N ASN A 466 6.06 3.04 -11.54
CA ASN A 466 5.18 4.20 -11.63
C ASN A 466 4.03 4.17 -10.60
N SER A 467 4.32 3.65 -9.37
CA SER A 467 3.31 3.40 -8.36
C SER A 467 2.60 4.68 -7.91
N ASN A 468 1.31 4.74 -8.11
CA ASN A 468 0.48 5.87 -7.68
C ASN A 468 0.40 5.97 -6.15
N TYR A 469 0.44 4.85 -5.44
CA TYR A 469 0.56 4.85 -3.99
C TYR A 469 1.86 5.54 -3.54
N CYS A 470 2.99 5.14 -4.12
CA CYS A 470 4.29 5.75 -3.80
C CYS A 470 4.36 7.23 -4.19
N LYS A 471 3.75 7.64 -5.32
CA LYS A 471 3.63 9.05 -5.70
C LYS A 471 2.89 9.86 -4.63
N VAL A 472 1.76 9.37 -4.15
CA VAL A 472 0.96 10.06 -3.13
C VAL A 472 1.68 10.10 -1.78
N GLU A 473 2.31 9.02 -1.36
CA GLU A 473 3.09 8.98 -0.10
C GLU A 473 4.30 9.94 -0.17
N MET A 474 5.01 9.99 -1.31
CA MET A 474 6.09 10.94 -1.54
C MET A 474 5.58 12.38 -1.55
N ALA A 475 4.46 12.64 -2.21
CA ALA A 475 3.83 13.95 -2.25
C ALA A 475 3.47 14.45 -0.84
N MET A 476 2.95 13.59 0.03
CA MET A 476 2.67 13.94 1.43
C MET A 476 3.94 14.32 2.22
N LEU A 477 5.06 13.65 1.96
CA LEU A 477 6.34 14.00 2.59
C LEU A 477 6.87 15.35 2.09
N LEU A 478 6.79 15.61 0.78
CA LEU A 478 7.16 16.87 0.16
C LEU A 478 6.26 18.03 0.59
N GLU A 479 4.95 17.79 0.72
CA GLU A 479 3.96 18.76 1.19
C GLU A 479 4.30 19.26 2.60
N ARG A 480 4.78 18.38 3.48
CA ARG A 480 5.06 18.70 4.88
C ARG A 480 6.53 19.00 5.18
N GLY A 481 7.44 18.69 4.26
CA GLY A 481 8.88 18.76 4.51
C GLY A 481 9.35 17.70 5.51
N GLU A 482 8.70 16.55 5.57
CA GLU A 482 9.02 15.45 6.48
C GLU A 482 10.16 14.57 5.91
N GLY A 483 11.36 14.69 6.46
CA GLY A 483 12.55 13.92 6.02
C GLY A 483 13.13 14.33 4.66
N ILE A 484 12.51 15.28 3.99
CA ILE A 484 12.91 15.85 2.70
C ILE A 484 12.61 17.36 2.71
N GLU A 485 13.31 18.14 1.89
CA GLU A 485 13.01 19.57 1.74
C GLU A 485 11.57 19.75 1.21
N GLN A 486 10.82 20.65 1.82
CA GLN A 486 9.45 20.93 1.42
C GLN A 486 9.39 21.45 -0.02
N ASP A 487 8.61 20.79 -0.86
CA ASP A 487 8.32 21.24 -2.23
C ASP A 487 6.84 21.03 -2.55
N ILE A 488 6.08 22.09 -2.35
CA ILE A 488 4.62 22.12 -2.56
C ILE A 488 4.25 21.89 -4.04
N ASN A 489 5.06 22.42 -4.96
CA ASN A 489 4.77 22.30 -6.39
C ASN A 489 5.03 20.87 -6.89
N GLU A 490 6.12 20.24 -6.44
CA GLU A 490 6.40 18.86 -6.77
C GLU A 490 5.39 17.90 -6.12
N ALA A 491 4.94 18.18 -4.89
CA ALA A 491 3.87 17.44 -4.24
C ALA A 491 2.57 17.49 -5.08
N ALA A 492 2.16 18.68 -5.52
CA ALA A 492 0.98 18.84 -6.36
C ALA A 492 1.11 18.09 -7.68
N ARG A 493 2.28 18.15 -8.34
CA ARG A 493 2.56 17.44 -9.60
C ARG A 493 2.37 15.92 -9.43
N LEU A 494 2.91 15.35 -8.35
CA LEU A 494 2.78 13.92 -8.07
C LEU A 494 1.34 13.52 -7.77
N TYR A 495 0.56 14.36 -7.07
CA TYR A 495 -0.87 14.13 -6.87
C TYR A 495 -1.65 14.22 -8.19
N GLU A 496 -1.35 15.19 -9.05
CA GLU A 496 -1.98 15.35 -10.37
C GLU A 496 -1.72 14.11 -11.24
N GLU A 497 -0.47 13.66 -11.34
CA GLU A 497 -0.13 12.44 -12.08
C GLU A 497 -0.84 11.19 -11.55
N ALA A 498 -0.87 11.01 -10.22
CA ALA A 498 -1.57 9.88 -9.63
C ALA A 498 -3.09 9.93 -9.91
N LEU A 499 -3.68 11.13 -9.90
CA LEU A 499 -5.09 11.34 -10.20
C LEU A 499 -5.41 11.07 -11.68
N GLU A 500 -4.56 11.53 -12.60
CA GLU A 500 -4.71 11.28 -14.04
C GLU A 500 -4.69 9.79 -14.37
N GLU A 501 -3.91 9.01 -13.61
CA GLU A 501 -3.88 7.54 -13.72
C GLU A 501 -5.01 6.84 -12.94
N GLY A 502 -5.96 7.60 -12.38
CA GLY A 502 -7.15 7.09 -11.72
C GLY A 502 -7.00 6.77 -10.23
N TYR A 503 -5.90 7.17 -9.59
CA TYR A 503 -5.74 7.01 -8.14
C TYR A 503 -6.46 8.14 -7.39
N THR A 504 -7.73 7.94 -7.14
CA THR A 504 -8.70 8.96 -6.70
C THR A 504 -8.38 9.58 -5.34
N TYR A 505 -7.63 8.88 -4.46
CA TYR A 505 -7.22 9.44 -3.17
C TYR A 505 -6.37 10.71 -3.32
N ALA A 506 -5.63 10.83 -4.43
CA ALA A 506 -4.88 12.03 -4.76
C ALA A 506 -5.79 13.27 -4.90
N ALA A 507 -7.05 13.09 -5.36
CA ALA A 507 -8.02 14.20 -5.45
C ALA A 507 -8.33 14.80 -4.09
N ILE A 508 -8.42 14.00 -3.03
CA ILE A 508 -8.68 14.50 -1.67
C ILE A 508 -7.50 15.37 -1.20
N ARG A 509 -6.27 14.86 -1.38
CA ARG A 509 -5.06 15.57 -0.96
C ARG A 509 -4.88 16.89 -1.73
N LEU A 510 -5.02 16.81 -3.05
CA LEU A 510 -4.94 17.99 -3.91
C LEU A 510 -6.06 19.00 -3.59
N GLY A 511 -7.26 18.51 -3.29
CA GLY A 511 -8.39 19.33 -2.84
C GLY A 511 -8.08 20.14 -1.59
N PHE A 512 -7.42 19.55 -0.59
CA PHE A 512 -6.96 20.27 0.60
C PHE A 512 -5.91 21.33 0.26
N MET A 513 -4.96 21.04 -0.63
CA MET A 513 -3.95 22.03 -1.04
C MET A 513 -4.58 23.27 -1.69
N TYR A 514 -5.65 23.09 -2.47
CA TYR A 514 -6.41 24.22 -3.03
C TYR A 514 -7.27 24.93 -1.98
N GLU A 515 -7.87 24.19 -1.04
CA GLU A 515 -8.68 24.76 0.05
C GLU A 515 -7.83 25.63 0.98
N ASP A 516 -6.64 25.14 1.38
CA ASP A 516 -5.73 25.80 2.30
C ASP A 516 -4.90 26.92 1.62
N GLY A 517 -4.93 27.01 0.29
CA GLY A 517 -4.13 27.96 -0.45
C GLY A 517 -2.63 27.62 -0.48
N ALA A 518 -2.24 26.38 -0.28
CA ALA A 518 -0.85 25.95 -0.32
C ALA A 518 -0.19 26.19 -1.71
N LEU A 519 -0.98 26.23 -2.77
CA LEU A 519 -0.55 26.51 -4.14
C LEU A 519 -0.70 27.99 -4.56
N GLY A 520 -1.04 28.89 -3.61
CA GLY A 520 -1.26 30.31 -3.83
C GLY A 520 -2.44 30.84 -3.01
N GLU A 521 -3.34 31.58 -3.63
CA GLU A 521 -4.60 31.94 -2.97
C GLU A 521 -5.55 30.73 -2.95
N PRO A 522 -6.38 30.55 -1.90
CA PRO A 522 -7.33 29.43 -1.84
C PRO A 522 -8.27 29.40 -3.05
N ASP A 523 -8.35 28.25 -3.69
CA ASP A 523 -9.27 27.97 -4.81
C ASP A 523 -10.33 26.95 -4.37
N TYR A 524 -11.38 27.49 -3.76
CA TYR A 524 -12.47 26.66 -3.22
C TYR A 524 -13.32 25.98 -4.32
N GLU A 525 -13.41 26.57 -5.51
CA GLU A 525 -14.14 25.95 -6.63
C GLU A 525 -13.43 24.68 -7.06
N LYS A 526 -12.11 24.76 -7.28
CA LYS A 526 -11.30 23.61 -7.67
C LYS A 526 -11.21 22.55 -6.58
N ALA A 527 -11.10 22.97 -5.31
CA ALA A 527 -11.15 22.07 -4.17
C ALA A 527 -12.45 21.24 -4.15
N ARG A 528 -13.59 21.93 -4.37
CA ARG A 528 -14.91 21.28 -4.44
C ARG A 528 -15.05 20.33 -5.62
N GLU A 529 -14.52 20.68 -6.80
CA GLU A 529 -14.47 19.78 -7.96
C GLU A 529 -13.70 18.49 -7.64
N LEU A 530 -12.55 18.60 -7.01
CA LEU A 530 -11.72 17.46 -6.62
C LEU A 530 -12.41 16.57 -5.57
N MET A 531 -13.06 17.18 -4.57
CA MET A 531 -13.88 16.41 -3.61
C MET A 531 -15.08 15.75 -4.29
N THR A 532 -15.62 16.34 -5.36
CA THR A 532 -16.68 15.72 -6.16
C THR A 532 -16.19 14.47 -6.87
N ILE A 533 -14.98 14.51 -7.47
CA ILE A 533 -14.35 13.33 -8.10
C ILE A 533 -14.20 12.19 -7.08
N ALA A 534 -13.69 12.50 -5.88
CA ALA A 534 -13.55 11.50 -4.83
C ALA A 534 -14.90 10.94 -4.35
N ALA A 535 -15.92 11.79 -4.25
CA ALA A 535 -17.26 11.41 -3.83
C ALA A 535 -17.99 10.54 -4.87
N GLU A 536 -17.76 10.76 -6.17
CA GLU A 536 -18.30 9.93 -7.26
C GLU A 536 -17.72 8.52 -7.27
N GLN A 537 -16.50 8.34 -6.75
CA GLN A 537 -15.88 7.04 -6.53
C GLN A 537 -16.20 6.45 -5.14
N GLU A 538 -17.19 6.99 -4.46
CA GLU A 538 -17.67 6.55 -3.16
C GLU A 538 -16.58 6.51 -2.07
N MET A 539 -15.56 7.38 -2.18
CA MET A 539 -14.58 7.54 -1.12
C MET A 539 -15.22 8.29 0.05
N ALA A 540 -15.34 7.60 1.18
CA ALA A 540 -16.06 8.11 2.35
C ALA A 540 -15.57 9.49 2.82
N GLU A 541 -14.25 9.71 2.83
CA GLU A 541 -13.62 10.99 3.16
C GLU A 541 -13.98 12.09 2.13
N GLY A 542 -13.94 11.78 0.84
CA GLY A 542 -14.33 12.71 -0.22
C GLY A 542 -15.81 13.09 -0.15
N VAL A 543 -16.69 12.12 0.13
CA VAL A 543 -18.12 12.37 0.36
C VAL A 543 -18.35 13.28 1.56
N TYR A 544 -17.64 13.04 2.66
CA TYR A 544 -17.72 13.86 3.88
C TYR A 544 -17.26 15.30 3.63
N HIS A 545 -16.11 15.53 3.00
CA HIS A 545 -15.63 16.87 2.72
C HIS A 545 -16.52 17.59 1.71
N LEU A 546 -17.05 16.90 0.70
CA LEU A 546 -18.04 17.49 -0.20
C LEU A 546 -19.31 17.89 0.55
N ALA A 547 -19.74 17.10 1.56
CA ALA A 547 -20.86 17.49 2.41
C ALA A 547 -20.61 18.81 3.15
N ARG A 548 -19.41 19.01 3.70
CA ARG A 548 -18.99 20.26 4.33
C ARG A 548 -18.99 21.45 3.35
N PHE A 549 -18.51 21.25 2.11
CA PHE A 549 -18.57 22.28 1.09
C PHE A 549 -20.02 22.73 0.80
N TYR A 550 -20.96 21.78 0.76
CA TYR A 550 -22.39 22.12 0.63
C TYR A 550 -22.97 22.78 1.88
N ARG A 551 -22.50 22.42 3.09
CA ARG A 551 -22.98 23.02 4.35
C ARG A 551 -22.66 24.50 4.43
N TYR A 552 -21.41 24.86 4.09
CA TYR A 552 -20.91 26.22 4.26
C TYR A 552 -20.96 27.05 2.98
N GLY A 553 -21.35 26.47 1.84
CA GLY A 553 -21.35 27.17 0.54
C GLY A 553 -19.94 27.44 0.02
N THR A 554 -18.94 26.67 0.50
CA THR A 554 -17.54 26.83 0.08
C THR A 554 -17.38 26.37 -1.36
N GLY A 555 -16.80 27.20 -2.24
CA GLY A 555 -16.60 26.89 -3.64
C GLY A 555 -17.89 26.75 -4.48
N GLY A 556 -19.04 27.27 -3.97
CA GLY A 556 -20.31 27.25 -4.70
C GLY A 556 -21.52 27.52 -3.83
N GLU A 557 -22.70 27.16 -4.31
CA GLU A 557 -23.93 27.40 -3.55
C GLU A 557 -24.03 26.53 -2.31
N GLN A 558 -24.48 27.12 -1.20
CA GLN A 558 -24.83 26.41 0.02
C GLN A 558 -26.11 25.57 -0.20
N ASN A 559 -26.10 24.34 0.30
CA ASN A 559 -27.25 23.45 0.19
C ASN A 559 -27.28 22.48 1.38
N GLU A 560 -28.01 22.82 2.41
CA GLU A 560 -28.08 22.03 3.65
C GLU A 560 -28.67 20.65 3.44
N ARG A 561 -29.69 20.50 2.57
CA ARG A 561 -30.27 19.19 2.28
C ARG A 561 -29.28 18.27 1.61
N LYS A 562 -28.58 18.78 0.60
CA LYS A 562 -27.53 18.02 -0.10
C LYS A 562 -26.38 17.66 0.83
N SER A 563 -26.01 18.56 1.72
CA SER A 563 -25.02 18.33 2.77
C SER A 563 -25.43 17.17 3.68
N MET A 564 -26.69 17.21 4.20
CA MET A 564 -27.19 16.14 5.05
C MET A 564 -27.28 14.78 4.35
N GLU A 565 -27.70 14.75 3.08
CA GLU A 565 -27.69 13.54 2.26
C GLU A 565 -26.28 12.93 2.13
N LEU A 566 -25.27 13.80 1.88
CA LEU A 566 -23.88 13.38 1.74
C LEU A 566 -23.25 12.96 3.08
N PHE A 567 -23.55 13.62 4.20
CA PHE A 567 -23.09 13.16 5.51
C PHE A 567 -23.66 11.79 5.86
N ASN A 568 -24.95 11.54 5.58
CA ASN A 568 -25.52 10.22 5.76
C ASN A 568 -24.85 9.17 4.85
N LYS A 569 -24.56 9.52 3.58
CA LYS A 569 -23.82 8.64 2.67
C LYS A 569 -22.40 8.36 3.18
N ALA A 570 -21.69 9.38 3.68
CA ALA A 570 -20.36 9.20 4.26
C ALA A 570 -20.41 8.24 5.46
N LEU A 571 -21.43 8.36 6.30
CA LEU A 571 -21.64 7.47 7.43
C LEU A 571 -21.93 6.01 6.99
N GLU A 572 -22.75 5.82 5.96
CA GLU A 572 -23.03 4.50 5.35
C GLU A 572 -21.75 3.87 4.77
N LEU A 573 -20.82 4.69 4.25
CA LEU A 573 -19.51 4.27 3.77
C LEU A 573 -18.49 4.08 4.91
N GLY A 574 -18.90 4.25 6.17
CA GLY A 574 -18.06 4.02 7.34
C GLY A 574 -17.28 5.22 7.86
N PHE A 575 -17.53 6.44 7.36
CA PHE A 575 -16.88 7.66 7.87
C PHE A 575 -17.61 8.15 9.12
N VAL A 576 -17.14 7.69 10.28
CA VAL A 576 -17.83 7.85 11.57
C VAL A 576 -17.89 9.31 12.04
N ASP A 577 -16.94 10.16 11.59
CA ASP A 577 -16.88 11.60 11.90
C ASP A 577 -18.16 12.34 11.51
N ALA A 578 -18.83 11.86 10.45
CA ALA A 578 -20.07 12.44 9.99
C ALA A 578 -21.17 12.48 11.06
N ASN A 579 -21.11 11.62 12.09
CA ASN A 579 -22.05 11.68 13.23
C ASN A 579 -22.00 13.02 13.93
N VAL A 580 -20.83 13.61 14.08
CA VAL A 580 -20.67 14.92 14.76
C VAL A 580 -21.34 16.03 13.96
N ASP A 581 -21.10 16.06 12.64
CA ASP A 581 -21.69 17.10 11.78
C ASP A 581 -23.20 16.94 11.64
N ILE A 582 -23.71 15.70 11.57
CA ILE A 582 -25.15 15.42 11.58
C ILE A 582 -25.77 15.89 12.90
N ALA A 583 -25.11 15.62 14.04
CA ALA A 583 -25.57 16.09 15.34
C ALA A 583 -25.64 17.62 15.41
N LEU A 584 -24.62 18.32 14.89
CA LEU A 584 -24.61 19.78 14.84
C LEU A 584 -25.73 20.35 13.96
N PHE A 585 -26.08 19.68 12.86
CA PHE A 585 -27.26 20.07 12.08
C PHE A 585 -28.57 20.03 12.88
N TYR A 586 -28.74 18.98 13.71
CA TYR A 586 -29.90 18.88 14.56
C TYR A 586 -29.90 19.91 15.72
N GLU A 587 -28.72 20.29 16.23
CA GLU A 587 -28.59 21.39 17.23
C GLU A 587 -28.98 22.75 16.67
N GLU A 588 -28.61 23.01 15.39
CA GLU A 588 -28.87 24.30 14.73
C GLU A 588 -30.30 24.37 14.16
N GLY A 589 -30.91 23.21 13.93
CA GLY A 589 -32.19 23.07 13.23
C GLY A 589 -32.03 23.04 11.73
N VAL A 590 -32.39 21.92 11.11
CA VAL A 590 -32.25 21.67 9.66
C VAL A 590 -33.15 22.63 8.85
N ASP A 591 -32.60 23.26 7.81
CA ASP A 591 -33.32 24.24 6.95
C ASP A 591 -33.96 25.41 7.74
N GLY A 592 -33.38 25.85 8.85
CA GLY A 592 -33.93 26.91 9.73
C GLY A 592 -35.13 26.47 10.57
N GLY A 593 -35.27 25.18 10.76
CA GLY A 593 -36.23 24.56 11.69
C GLY A 593 -35.83 24.76 13.15
N GLU A 594 -36.67 24.28 14.06
CA GLU A 594 -36.34 24.27 15.49
C GLU A 594 -35.26 23.21 15.77
N PRO A 595 -34.36 23.44 16.75
CA PRO A 595 -33.39 22.45 17.21
C PRO A 595 -34.02 21.17 17.70
N ASP A 596 -33.44 20.02 17.33
CA ASP A 596 -33.85 18.69 17.79
C ASP A 596 -32.69 18.07 18.62
N TYR A 597 -32.63 18.43 19.87
CA TYR A 597 -31.55 18.00 20.78
C TYR A 597 -31.58 16.48 21.06
N GLU A 598 -32.74 15.81 20.94
CA GLU A 598 -32.82 14.35 21.12
C GLU A 598 -32.09 13.64 19.98
N LYS A 599 -32.36 14.03 18.73
CA LYS A 599 -31.62 13.48 17.59
C LYS A 599 -30.15 13.90 17.56
N ALA A 600 -29.87 15.16 17.89
CA ALA A 600 -28.50 15.61 18.00
C ALA A 600 -27.71 14.73 18.98
N PHE A 601 -28.30 14.42 20.13
CA PHE A 601 -27.69 13.53 21.12
C PHE A 601 -27.49 12.09 20.59
N GLU A 602 -28.48 11.52 19.85
CA GLU A 602 -28.35 10.19 19.26
C GLU A 602 -27.13 10.02 18.34
N TYR A 603 -26.80 11.05 17.58
CA TYR A 603 -25.61 11.04 16.71
C TYR A 603 -24.35 11.42 17.49
N MET A 604 -24.45 12.41 18.41
CA MET A 604 -23.30 12.87 19.19
C MET A 604 -22.75 11.74 20.08
N ILE A 605 -23.61 10.90 20.67
CA ILE A 605 -23.17 9.77 21.49
C ILE A 605 -22.42 8.71 20.67
N LYS A 606 -22.82 8.46 19.41
CA LYS A 606 -22.09 7.54 18.52
C LYS A 606 -20.68 8.06 18.19
N GLY A 607 -20.55 9.35 17.97
CA GLY A 607 -19.23 9.98 17.79
C GLY A 607 -18.39 9.91 19.07
N ALA A 608 -19.00 10.10 20.23
CA ALA A 608 -18.33 10.03 21.52
C ALA A 608 -17.87 8.58 21.85
N GLU A 609 -18.67 7.58 21.55
CA GLU A 609 -18.33 6.16 21.68
C GLU A 609 -17.22 5.73 20.70
N ALA A 610 -17.16 6.37 19.52
CA ALA A 610 -16.06 6.20 18.57
C ALA A 610 -14.74 6.88 19.01
N GLY A 611 -14.75 7.61 20.13
CA GLY A 611 -13.56 8.23 20.71
C GLY A 611 -13.31 9.68 20.30
N PHE A 612 -14.21 10.35 19.55
CA PHE A 612 -14.02 11.74 19.17
C PHE A 612 -14.12 12.65 20.39
N SER A 613 -13.00 13.27 20.74
CA SER A 613 -12.88 14.08 21.96
C SER A 613 -13.87 15.25 22.02
N TYR A 614 -14.18 15.87 20.87
CA TYR A 614 -15.19 16.91 20.77
C TYR A 614 -16.60 16.37 21.03
N ALA A 615 -16.93 15.21 20.49
CA ALA A 615 -18.23 14.58 20.73
C ALA A 615 -18.39 14.17 22.20
N GLN A 616 -17.34 13.64 22.83
CA GLN A 616 -17.30 13.32 24.25
C GLN A 616 -17.53 14.57 25.12
N TYR A 617 -16.85 15.68 24.79
CA TYR A 617 -17.10 16.97 25.42
C TYR A 617 -18.57 17.41 25.27
N LYS A 618 -19.13 17.35 24.06
CA LYS A 618 -20.52 17.73 23.80
C LYS A 618 -21.52 16.85 24.54
N VAL A 619 -21.30 15.55 24.61
CA VAL A 619 -22.13 14.63 25.40
C VAL A 619 -22.08 15.00 26.88
N GLY A 620 -20.91 15.34 27.41
CA GLY A 620 -20.77 15.91 28.77
C GLY A 620 -21.60 17.18 28.97
N VAL A 621 -21.62 18.09 27.99
CA VAL A 621 -22.45 19.30 28.01
C VAL A 621 -23.93 18.95 28.00
N TYR A 622 -24.38 18.00 27.20
CA TYR A 622 -25.79 17.55 27.16
C TYR A 622 -26.27 17.09 28.54
N TYR A 623 -25.47 16.25 29.20
CA TYR A 623 -25.82 15.77 30.54
C TYR A 623 -25.74 16.86 31.62
N SER A 624 -24.76 17.76 31.57
CA SER A 624 -24.52 18.76 32.64
C SER A 624 -25.49 19.91 32.60
N TYR A 625 -25.96 20.33 31.41
CA TYR A 625 -26.74 21.56 31.25
C TYR A 625 -28.23 21.34 30.89
N GLY A 626 -28.69 20.11 30.86
CA GLY A 626 -30.12 19.79 30.74
C GLY A 626 -30.73 20.06 29.38
N TYR A 627 -29.94 19.90 28.32
CA TYR A 627 -30.43 19.85 26.93
C TYR A 627 -31.34 18.63 26.68
N LEU A 628 -31.20 17.62 27.52
CA LEU A 628 -32.06 16.44 27.60
C LEU A 628 -33.03 16.61 28.79
N ALA A 629 -34.04 15.72 28.90
CA ALA A 629 -35.12 15.83 29.88
C ALA A 629 -34.66 15.89 31.35
N GLU A 630 -33.51 15.31 31.70
CA GLU A 630 -32.93 15.25 33.04
C GLU A 630 -31.43 15.61 32.99
N THR A 631 -30.97 16.43 33.91
CA THR A 631 -29.54 16.69 34.09
C THR A 631 -28.89 15.61 34.93
N ASP A 632 -27.72 15.16 34.50
CA ASP A 632 -26.84 14.25 35.23
C ASP A 632 -25.41 14.76 35.19
N VAL A 633 -25.07 15.61 36.18
CA VAL A 633 -23.78 16.31 36.23
C VAL A 633 -22.62 15.33 36.45
N GLU A 634 -22.85 14.22 37.17
CA GLU A 634 -21.83 13.21 37.41
C GLU A 634 -21.51 12.45 36.11
N LEU A 635 -22.51 12.04 35.35
CA LEU A 635 -22.33 11.42 34.07
C LEU A 635 -21.72 12.42 33.08
N GLY A 636 -22.09 13.71 33.17
CA GLY A 636 -21.46 14.78 32.41
C GLY A 636 -19.95 14.87 32.65
N LYS A 637 -19.57 14.81 33.96
CA LYS A 637 -18.15 14.77 34.36
C LYS A 637 -17.39 13.57 33.78
N GLU A 638 -17.96 12.36 33.85
CA GLU A 638 -17.33 11.17 33.26
C GLU A 638 -17.02 11.36 31.77
N TRP A 639 -17.93 11.97 31.03
CA TRP A 639 -17.70 12.25 29.61
C TRP A 639 -16.67 13.37 29.37
N PHE A 640 -16.60 14.38 30.25
CA PHE A 640 -15.52 15.37 30.20
C PHE A 640 -14.17 14.70 30.48
N GLU A 641 -14.07 13.78 31.45
CA GLU A 641 -12.87 13.02 31.75
C GLU A 641 -12.39 12.21 30.54
N LYS A 642 -13.28 11.44 29.88
CA LYS A 642 -12.99 10.74 28.62
C LYS A 642 -12.51 11.68 27.52
N SER A 643 -13.15 12.85 27.41
CA SER A 643 -12.77 13.88 26.45
C SER A 643 -11.34 14.40 26.70
N VAL A 644 -10.96 14.58 27.97
CA VAL A 644 -9.61 14.97 28.38
C VAL A 644 -8.59 13.88 28.11
N GLU A 645 -8.90 12.61 28.38
CA GLU A 645 -8.06 11.45 28.01
C GLU A 645 -7.75 11.41 26.52
N ASN A 646 -8.73 11.79 25.68
CA ASN A 646 -8.58 11.95 24.23
C ASN A 646 -8.08 13.34 23.79
N GLY A 647 -7.52 14.12 24.76
CA GLY A 647 -6.76 15.35 24.48
C GLY A 647 -7.60 16.60 24.25
N SER A 648 -8.90 16.63 24.56
CA SER A 648 -9.77 17.80 24.37
C SER A 648 -9.48 18.95 25.34
N PRO A 649 -9.07 20.11 24.86
CA PRO A 649 -8.95 21.30 25.70
C PRO A 649 -10.30 21.80 26.23
N LEU A 650 -11.38 21.57 25.47
CA LEU A 650 -12.73 21.97 25.90
C LEU A 650 -13.20 21.12 27.09
N GLY A 651 -12.88 19.82 27.09
CA GLY A 651 -13.09 18.97 28.24
C GLY A 651 -12.33 19.44 29.48
N MET A 652 -11.07 19.89 29.30
CA MET A 652 -10.26 20.45 30.39
C MET A 652 -10.92 21.70 30.97
N LEU A 653 -11.39 22.62 30.10
CA LEU A 653 -12.09 23.81 30.57
C LEU A 653 -13.36 23.46 31.36
N SER A 654 -14.13 22.49 30.87
CA SER A 654 -15.35 22.04 31.53
C SER A 654 -15.09 21.38 32.87
N LEU A 655 -14.03 20.60 33.01
CA LEU A 655 -13.61 20.04 34.30
C LEU A 655 -13.08 21.12 35.23
N GLY A 656 -12.37 22.10 34.68
CA GLY A 656 -11.98 23.31 35.45
C GLY A 656 -13.19 24.03 36.06
N ASP A 657 -14.24 24.26 35.27
CA ASP A 657 -15.48 24.85 35.71
C ASP A 657 -16.21 23.95 36.73
N TYR A 658 -16.25 22.63 36.49
CA TYR A 658 -16.84 21.66 37.40
C TYR A 658 -16.24 21.78 38.80
N TYR A 659 -14.93 21.78 38.91
CA TYR A 659 -14.23 21.89 40.20
C TYR A 659 -14.23 23.30 40.78
N LEU A 660 -14.23 24.34 39.97
CA LEU A 660 -14.28 25.75 40.43
C LEU A 660 -15.61 26.06 41.09
N TYR A 661 -16.71 25.64 40.46
CA TYR A 661 -18.07 25.98 40.91
C TYR A 661 -18.66 24.93 41.85
N GLY A 662 -18.09 23.70 41.86
CA GLY A 662 -18.51 22.62 42.72
C GLY A 662 -19.84 22.02 42.28
N TYR A 663 -20.01 21.75 40.95
CA TYR A 663 -21.19 21.10 40.42
C TYR A 663 -21.26 19.66 40.91
N GLY A 664 -22.21 19.35 41.81
CA GLY A 664 -22.43 18.00 42.38
C GLY A 664 -21.54 17.60 43.56
N GLU A 665 -20.42 18.28 43.82
CA GLU A 665 -19.45 17.98 44.88
C GLU A 665 -18.91 19.25 45.57
N GLU A 666 -17.99 19.08 46.54
CA GLU A 666 -17.26 20.23 47.12
C GLU A 666 -16.29 20.82 46.08
N LYS A 667 -16.09 22.17 46.20
CA LYS A 667 -15.16 22.89 45.30
C LYS A 667 -13.73 22.45 45.54
N GLU A 668 -13.04 22.06 44.46
CA GLU A 668 -11.64 21.66 44.48
C GLU A 668 -10.78 22.61 43.63
N TYR A 669 -10.40 23.75 44.20
CA TYR A 669 -9.73 24.82 43.47
C TYR A 669 -8.37 24.45 42.90
N ASP A 670 -7.64 23.54 43.57
CA ASP A 670 -6.34 23.06 43.06
C ASP A 670 -6.51 22.25 41.77
N LYS A 671 -7.53 21.41 41.70
CA LYS A 671 -7.86 20.67 40.46
C LYS A 671 -8.39 21.59 39.35
N ALA A 672 -9.23 22.55 39.72
CA ALA A 672 -9.72 23.54 38.76
C ALA A 672 -8.56 24.27 38.07
N LEU A 673 -7.60 24.73 38.88
CA LEU A 673 -6.40 25.41 38.38
C LEU A 673 -5.58 24.51 37.49
N GLU A 674 -5.35 23.25 37.89
CA GLU A 674 -4.61 22.24 37.10
C GLU A 674 -5.21 22.07 35.71
N TYR A 675 -6.53 21.87 35.61
CA TYR A 675 -7.20 21.71 34.32
C TYR A 675 -7.17 22.98 33.46
N TYR A 676 -7.34 24.15 34.05
CA TYR A 676 -7.23 25.40 33.29
C TYR A 676 -5.82 25.64 32.77
N MET A 677 -4.76 25.30 33.53
CA MET A 677 -3.39 25.41 33.11
C MET A 677 -3.07 24.39 31.97
N ALA A 678 -3.59 23.16 32.08
CA ALA A 678 -3.46 22.16 31.03
C ALA A 678 -4.15 22.56 29.71
N ALA A 679 -5.27 23.30 29.78
CA ALA A 679 -5.92 23.87 28.62
C ALA A 679 -5.12 25.05 28.03
N GLU A 680 -4.52 25.89 28.88
CA GLU A 680 -3.65 27.03 28.47
C GLU A 680 -2.44 26.53 27.67
N GLU A 681 -1.78 25.48 28.13
CA GLU A 681 -0.66 24.85 27.40
C GLU A 681 -1.02 24.47 25.96
N ARG A 682 -2.29 24.20 25.70
CA ARG A 682 -2.86 23.92 24.37
C ARG A 682 -3.45 25.14 23.69
N ASN A 683 -3.14 26.34 24.20
CA ASN A 683 -3.63 27.64 23.73
C ASN A 683 -5.16 27.81 23.84
N TYR A 684 -5.80 27.09 24.77
CA TYR A 684 -7.22 27.29 25.11
C TYR A 684 -7.32 28.03 26.46
N ILE A 685 -7.78 29.26 26.41
CA ILE A 685 -7.84 30.14 27.57
C ILE A 685 -9.29 30.47 27.87
N SER A 686 -9.68 30.30 29.12
CA SER A 686 -10.96 30.78 29.66
C SER A 686 -10.74 31.84 30.73
N GLU A 687 -11.79 32.49 31.18
CA GLU A 687 -11.77 33.40 32.32
C GLU A 687 -11.45 32.71 33.65
N GLY A 688 -11.59 31.38 33.72
CA GLY A 688 -11.37 30.59 34.93
C GLY A 688 -9.99 30.81 35.57
N LEU A 689 -8.93 30.89 34.77
CA LEU A 689 -7.60 31.27 35.27
C LEU A 689 -7.59 32.66 35.88
N GLY A 690 -8.24 33.63 35.24
CA GLY A 690 -8.39 34.98 35.77
C GLY A 690 -9.12 34.99 37.10
N ILE A 691 -10.16 34.21 37.28
CA ILE A 691 -10.90 34.03 38.53
C ILE A 691 -10.02 33.39 39.61
N CYS A 692 -9.27 32.33 39.26
CA CYS A 692 -8.37 31.68 40.20
C CYS A 692 -7.32 32.65 40.73
N TYR A 693 -6.69 33.44 39.88
CA TYR A 693 -5.70 34.46 40.31
C TYR A 693 -6.34 35.64 41.03
N GLN A 694 -7.52 36.09 40.63
CA GLN A 694 -8.18 37.22 41.30
C GLN A 694 -8.53 36.91 42.75
N PHE A 695 -9.05 35.73 43.00
CA PHE A 695 -9.56 35.34 44.31
C PHE A 695 -8.62 34.44 45.12
N GLY A 696 -7.45 34.08 44.56
CA GLY A 696 -6.49 33.18 45.21
C GLY A 696 -7.02 31.77 45.38
N LEU A 697 -7.67 31.22 44.36
CA LEU A 697 -8.28 29.90 44.38
C LEU A 697 -7.29 28.86 43.85
N GLY A 698 -6.77 28.02 44.70
CA GLY A 698 -5.71 27.04 44.34
C GLY A 698 -4.35 27.68 44.07
N VAL A 699 -4.23 29.00 44.14
CA VAL A 699 -3.01 29.76 43.90
C VAL A 699 -2.98 31.05 44.75
N GLU A 700 -1.84 31.65 44.95
CA GLU A 700 -1.75 32.96 45.59
C GLU A 700 -2.43 34.02 44.70
N ALA A 701 -3.22 34.90 45.31
CA ALA A 701 -3.92 35.95 44.58
C ALA A 701 -2.93 36.92 43.89
N ASP A 702 -3.19 37.19 42.61
CA ASP A 702 -2.37 38.07 41.76
C ASP A 702 -3.28 38.83 40.79
N GLU A 703 -3.64 40.05 41.11
CA GLU A 703 -4.52 40.85 40.26
C GLU A 703 -3.93 41.16 38.88
N THR A 704 -2.57 41.22 38.76
CA THR A 704 -1.92 41.49 37.46
C THR A 704 -2.07 40.29 36.53
N LYS A 705 -1.91 39.07 37.07
CA LYS A 705 -2.15 37.87 36.32
C LYS A 705 -3.64 37.69 35.99
N ALA A 706 -4.52 37.99 36.93
CA ALA A 706 -5.96 37.97 36.69
C ALA A 706 -6.36 38.87 35.51
N PHE A 707 -5.88 40.13 35.51
CA PHE A 707 -6.06 41.05 34.40
C PHE A 707 -5.54 40.50 33.08
N HIS A 708 -4.33 39.91 33.09
CA HIS A 708 -3.74 39.28 31.89
C HIS A 708 -4.63 38.20 31.28
N TYR A 709 -5.12 37.24 32.10
CA TYR A 709 -5.96 36.17 31.65
C TYR A 709 -7.36 36.65 31.22
N TYR A 710 -7.93 37.63 31.90
CA TYR A 710 -9.20 38.25 31.45
C TYR A 710 -9.02 38.94 30.08
N LYS A 711 -7.88 39.59 29.84
CA LYS A 711 -7.59 40.21 28.56
C LYS A 711 -7.47 39.17 27.46
N LEU A 712 -6.70 38.08 27.69
CA LEU A 712 -6.55 36.98 26.73
C LEU A 712 -7.89 36.31 26.42
N ALA A 713 -8.75 36.11 27.42
CA ALA A 713 -10.08 35.53 27.21
C ALA A 713 -11.05 36.54 26.53
N ALA A 714 -10.95 37.84 26.81
CA ALA A 714 -11.71 38.90 26.16
C ALA A 714 -11.32 39.05 24.66
N ASP A 715 -10.03 38.89 24.31
CA ASP A 715 -9.57 38.91 22.93
C ASP A 715 -10.21 37.76 22.08
N ARG A 716 -10.68 36.70 22.75
CA ARG A 716 -11.47 35.62 22.16
C ARG A 716 -12.99 35.86 22.19
N GLN A 717 -13.40 37.07 22.54
CA GLN A 717 -14.79 37.51 22.54
C GLN A 717 -15.69 36.76 23.53
N TYR A 718 -15.16 36.22 24.65
CA TYR A 718 -15.97 35.69 25.73
C TYR A 718 -16.61 36.86 26.53
N ASP A 719 -17.93 37.02 26.48
CA ASP A 719 -18.66 38.14 27.08
C ASP A 719 -18.40 38.28 28.56
N SER A 720 -18.31 37.19 29.31
CA SER A 720 -17.97 37.19 30.74
C SER A 720 -16.56 37.72 31.00
N ALA A 721 -15.60 37.37 30.17
CA ALA A 721 -14.22 37.86 30.25
C ALA A 721 -14.12 39.35 29.88
N ILE A 722 -14.84 39.77 28.83
CA ILE A 722 -14.95 41.20 28.43
C ILE A 722 -15.51 42.01 29.55
N PHE A 723 -16.57 41.54 30.23
CA PHE A 723 -17.16 42.19 31.40
C PHE A 723 -16.13 42.31 32.53
N ARG A 724 -15.45 41.24 32.90
CA ARG A 724 -14.43 41.25 33.95
C ARG A 724 -13.26 42.18 33.64
N LEU A 725 -12.79 42.16 32.35
CA LEU A 725 -11.77 43.09 31.87
C LEU A 725 -12.22 44.55 32.01
N GLY A 726 -13.47 44.86 31.66
CA GLY A 726 -14.07 46.17 31.86
C GLY A 726 -14.09 46.59 33.33
N LEU A 727 -14.39 45.70 34.25
CA LEU A 727 -14.33 45.93 35.69
C LEU A 727 -12.87 46.14 36.18
N CYS A 728 -11.91 45.42 35.65
CA CYS A 728 -10.49 45.62 35.96
C CYS A 728 -10.07 47.07 35.63
N TYR A 729 -10.44 47.55 34.46
CA TYR A 729 -10.16 48.96 34.12
C TYR A 729 -10.98 49.96 34.94
N PHE A 730 -12.23 49.62 35.30
CA PHE A 730 -13.11 50.48 36.11
C PHE A 730 -12.58 50.68 37.54
N TYR A 731 -12.08 49.62 38.18
CA TYR A 731 -11.57 49.66 39.54
C TYR A 731 -10.06 49.87 39.62
N GLY A 732 -9.30 49.54 38.54
CA GLY A 732 -7.85 49.56 38.53
C GLY A 732 -7.25 48.30 39.12
N ASN A 733 -7.94 47.15 38.98
CA ASN A 733 -7.50 45.86 39.51
C ASN A 733 -6.50 45.19 38.52
N GLY A 734 -5.26 45.03 38.94
CA GLY A 734 -4.18 44.47 38.11
C GLY A 734 -3.71 45.38 36.97
N THR A 735 -4.25 46.58 36.82
CA THR A 735 -3.89 47.57 35.82
C THR A 735 -4.16 48.98 36.38
N ASP A 736 -3.68 50.02 35.71
CA ASP A 736 -4.08 51.38 36.04
C ASP A 736 -5.57 51.59 35.75
N ARG A 737 -6.23 52.36 36.61
CA ARG A 737 -7.63 52.68 36.40
C ARG A 737 -7.81 53.52 35.13
N ASP A 738 -8.58 52.98 34.18
CA ASP A 738 -8.89 53.65 32.90
C ASP A 738 -10.39 53.57 32.61
N LEU A 739 -11.09 54.64 32.85
CA LEU A 739 -12.56 54.70 32.67
C LEU A 739 -12.96 54.74 31.20
N VAL A 740 -12.08 55.16 30.30
CA VAL A 740 -12.35 55.11 28.85
C VAL A 740 -12.35 53.68 28.35
N GLU A 741 -11.30 52.91 28.68
CA GLU A 741 -11.26 51.51 28.38
C GLU A 741 -12.38 50.71 29.07
N ALA A 742 -12.64 51.02 30.35
CA ALA A 742 -13.77 50.44 31.10
C ALA A 742 -15.08 50.60 30.36
N PHE A 743 -15.37 51.86 29.93
CA PHE A 743 -16.59 52.12 29.17
C PHE A 743 -16.65 51.36 27.85
N PHE A 744 -15.54 51.30 27.13
CA PHE A 744 -15.47 50.59 25.86
C PHE A 744 -15.85 49.12 26.02
N TYR A 745 -15.20 48.39 26.94
CA TYR A 745 -15.46 46.97 27.16
C TYR A 745 -16.82 46.69 27.76
N LEU A 746 -17.23 47.46 28.79
CA LEU A 746 -18.54 47.27 29.41
C LEU A 746 -19.68 47.55 28.46
N LYS A 747 -19.56 48.60 27.61
CA LYS A 747 -20.58 48.91 26.61
C LYS A 747 -20.75 47.82 25.59
N GLN A 748 -19.65 47.20 25.17
CA GLN A 748 -19.70 46.09 24.19
C GLN A 748 -20.59 44.93 24.66
N VAL A 749 -20.52 44.56 25.91
CA VAL A 749 -21.32 43.46 26.46
C VAL A 749 -22.69 43.93 26.96
N ALA A 750 -22.83 45.18 27.40
CA ALA A 750 -24.13 45.75 27.69
C ALA A 750 -25.04 45.80 26.45
N ASP A 751 -24.48 46.18 25.29
CA ASP A 751 -25.21 46.20 24.01
C ASP A 751 -25.63 44.79 23.55
N ARG A 752 -24.93 43.73 24.02
CA ARG A 752 -25.32 42.35 23.81
C ARG A 752 -26.29 41.79 24.86
N GLY A 753 -26.74 42.61 25.80
CA GLY A 753 -27.77 42.28 26.79
C GLY A 753 -27.25 41.87 28.15
N ASN A 754 -25.96 42.07 28.47
CA ASN A 754 -25.46 41.90 29.82
C ASN A 754 -25.93 43.03 30.74
N MET A 755 -26.86 42.73 31.67
CA MET A 755 -27.52 43.72 32.53
C MET A 755 -26.61 44.23 33.63
N ASP A 756 -25.64 43.44 34.11
CA ASP A 756 -24.60 43.93 35.02
C ASP A 756 -23.79 45.04 34.36
N ALA A 757 -23.30 44.75 33.12
CA ALA A 757 -22.55 45.75 32.36
C ALA A 757 -23.41 47.00 32.04
N ALA A 758 -24.69 46.81 31.72
CA ALA A 758 -25.64 47.89 31.48
C ALA A 758 -25.77 48.80 32.73
N SER A 759 -25.72 48.25 33.94
CA SER A 759 -25.70 49.01 35.19
C SER A 759 -24.50 49.94 35.27
N TYR A 760 -23.31 49.44 34.94
CA TYR A 760 -22.09 50.27 34.95
C TYR A 760 -22.08 51.28 33.82
N VAL A 761 -22.46 50.89 32.60
CA VAL A 761 -22.53 51.80 31.45
C VAL A 761 -23.50 52.95 31.70
N GLY A 762 -24.67 52.63 32.27
CA GLY A 762 -25.65 53.63 32.64
C GLY A 762 -25.12 54.60 33.67
N LEU A 763 -24.47 54.11 34.71
CA LEU A 763 -23.83 54.94 35.75
C LEU A 763 -22.72 55.83 35.15
N MET A 764 -21.87 55.27 34.26
CA MET A 764 -20.78 56.01 33.62
C MET A 764 -21.31 57.16 32.74
N LEU A 765 -22.35 56.94 31.99
CA LEU A 765 -23.00 57.96 31.13
C LEU A 765 -23.68 59.05 31.94
N VAL A 766 -24.35 58.70 33.02
CA VAL A 766 -24.98 59.67 33.92
C VAL A 766 -23.95 60.61 34.58
N LYS A 767 -22.78 60.04 34.93
CA LYS A 767 -21.71 60.81 35.59
C LYS A 767 -20.78 61.52 34.61
N GLY A 768 -20.62 60.97 33.37
CA GLY A 768 -19.61 61.42 32.44
C GLY A 768 -18.25 60.79 32.74
N ASP A 769 -18.24 59.54 33.27
CA ASP A 769 -17.04 58.84 33.70
C ASP A 769 -16.60 57.95 32.50
N GLY A 770 -15.51 58.25 31.80
CA GLY A 770 -14.98 57.51 30.66
C GLY A 770 -15.73 57.74 29.33
N ALA A 771 -16.81 58.44 29.35
CA ALA A 771 -17.60 58.86 28.20
C ALA A 771 -18.17 60.28 28.35
N GLU A 772 -18.59 60.90 27.25
CA GLU A 772 -19.30 62.15 27.31
C GLU A 772 -20.60 62.00 28.16
N LYS A 773 -20.86 62.93 29.06
CA LYS A 773 -22.02 62.84 29.90
C LYS A 773 -23.32 62.91 29.08
N ASP A 774 -24.07 61.84 29.14
CA ASP A 774 -25.41 61.72 28.56
C ASP A 774 -26.36 61.05 29.58
N ALA A 775 -26.94 61.83 30.42
CA ALA A 775 -27.77 61.34 31.50
C ALA A 775 -29.08 60.68 30.99
N GLU A 776 -29.68 61.15 29.88
CA GLU A 776 -30.87 60.49 29.31
C GLU A 776 -30.57 59.13 28.76
N TYR A 777 -29.48 58.98 28.00
CA TYR A 777 -29.02 57.69 27.44
C TYR A 777 -28.56 56.80 28.59
N GLY A 778 -27.83 57.29 29.56
CA GLY A 778 -27.39 56.48 30.70
C GLY A 778 -28.57 55.97 31.54
N VAL A 779 -29.61 56.75 31.73
CA VAL A 779 -30.81 56.28 32.41
C VAL A 779 -31.54 55.19 31.64
N SER A 780 -31.48 55.19 30.31
CA SER A 780 -32.09 54.09 29.52
C SER A 780 -31.44 52.71 29.79
N TYR A 781 -30.13 52.63 29.99
CA TYR A 781 -29.44 51.43 30.43
C TYR A 781 -29.78 51.04 31.87
N LEU A 782 -29.85 52.11 32.80
CA LEU A 782 -30.23 51.82 34.16
C LEU A 782 -31.67 51.32 34.31
N ILE A 783 -32.61 51.78 33.48
CA ILE A 783 -33.98 51.27 33.48
C ILE A 783 -34.00 49.77 33.06
N GLN A 784 -33.34 49.40 31.95
CA GLN A 784 -33.30 48.03 31.50
C GLN A 784 -32.74 47.09 32.59
N ALA A 785 -31.61 47.44 33.18
CA ALA A 785 -31.00 46.64 34.22
C ALA A 785 -31.83 46.63 35.53
N ALA A 786 -32.49 47.78 35.91
CA ALA A 786 -33.33 47.89 37.07
C ALA A 786 -34.62 47.08 36.97
N GLU A 787 -35.22 47.04 35.76
CA GLU A 787 -36.40 46.19 35.44
C GLU A 787 -36.04 44.71 35.46
N ALA A 788 -34.82 44.37 35.09
CA ALA A 788 -34.27 43.00 35.20
C ALA A 788 -33.90 42.59 36.64
N GLY A 789 -34.05 43.52 37.61
CA GLY A 789 -33.85 43.23 39.02
C GLY A 789 -32.48 43.53 39.61
N PHE A 790 -31.57 44.14 38.85
CA PHE A 790 -30.20 44.43 39.28
C PHE A 790 -30.23 45.58 40.33
N ASP A 791 -29.85 45.26 41.57
CA ASP A 791 -29.95 46.12 42.73
C ASP A 791 -29.10 47.40 42.57
N MET A 792 -27.92 47.31 41.98
CA MET A 792 -27.09 48.49 41.71
C MET A 792 -27.77 49.43 40.71
N ALA A 793 -28.34 48.93 39.61
CA ALA A 793 -29.05 49.74 38.64
C ALA A 793 -30.31 50.43 39.29
N GLN A 794 -31.06 49.67 40.10
CA GLN A 794 -32.21 50.17 40.81
C GLN A 794 -31.82 51.32 41.76
N TYR A 795 -30.70 51.17 42.49
CA TYR A 795 -30.17 52.17 43.36
C TYR A 795 -29.74 53.42 42.60
N GLU A 796 -29.01 53.30 41.52
CA GLU A 796 -28.55 54.47 40.76
C GLU A 796 -29.70 55.15 39.98
N LEU A 797 -30.67 54.34 39.49
CA LEU A 797 -31.90 54.91 38.92
C LEU A 797 -32.70 55.71 39.95
N ALA A 798 -32.78 55.21 41.17
CA ALA A 798 -33.38 55.97 42.26
C ALA A 798 -32.64 57.28 42.51
N ASN A 799 -31.33 57.31 42.47
CA ASN A 799 -30.50 58.54 42.56
C ASN A 799 -30.81 59.49 41.40
N CYS A 800 -31.03 59.02 40.21
CA CYS A 800 -31.38 59.81 39.03
C CYS A 800 -32.74 60.47 39.22
N TYR A 801 -33.75 59.73 39.69
CA TYR A 801 -35.06 60.26 39.97
C TYR A 801 -35.01 61.29 41.13
N LEU A 802 -34.21 61.09 42.18
CA LEU A 802 -34.07 62.01 43.29
C LEU A 802 -33.46 63.32 42.85
N LYS A 803 -32.52 63.32 41.93
CA LYS A 803 -31.81 64.53 41.46
C LYS A 803 -32.40 65.14 40.19
N GLY A 804 -33.23 64.42 39.46
CA GLY A 804 -33.71 64.85 38.14
C GLY A 804 -32.63 64.76 37.07
N GLU A 805 -31.73 63.80 37.15
CA GLU A 805 -30.66 63.55 36.18
C GLU A 805 -31.13 62.53 35.14
N GLY A 806 -31.32 62.94 33.90
CA GLY A 806 -31.77 62.08 32.77
C GLY A 806 -33.26 61.70 32.87
N VAL A 807 -33.92 61.94 33.94
CA VAL A 807 -35.35 61.72 34.17
C VAL A 807 -35.96 62.96 34.94
N PRO A 808 -37.27 63.23 34.81
CA PRO A 808 -37.93 64.22 35.66
C PRO A 808 -37.77 63.88 37.14
N GLN A 809 -37.41 64.85 37.96
CA GLN A 809 -37.28 64.68 39.41
C GLN A 809 -38.59 64.17 40.06
N SER A 810 -38.49 63.11 40.83
CA SER A 810 -39.60 62.43 41.50
C SER A 810 -39.14 61.68 42.77
N ASP A 811 -39.45 62.30 43.95
CA ASP A 811 -39.15 61.66 45.24
C ASP A 811 -39.89 60.32 45.42
N ASP A 812 -41.13 60.28 44.89
CA ASP A 812 -41.93 59.01 44.96
C ASP A 812 -41.35 57.89 44.14
N SER A 813 -40.94 58.19 42.90
CA SER A 813 -40.28 57.21 42.03
C SER A 813 -38.90 56.78 42.59
N ALA A 814 -38.14 57.75 43.10
CA ALA A 814 -36.87 57.45 43.77
C ALA A 814 -37.05 56.52 44.98
N MET A 815 -38.05 56.75 45.80
CA MET A 815 -38.33 55.90 46.95
C MET A 815 -38.79 54.54 46.58
N GLN A 816 -39.57 54.36 45.48
CA GLN A 816 -39.97 53.07 44.94
C GLN A 816 -38.75 52.27 44.53
N TRP A 817 -37.84 52.83 43.72
CA TRP A 817 -36.64 52.15 43.25
C TRP A 817 -35.66 51.86 44.41
N TYR A 818 -35.50 52.72 45.40
CA TYR A 818 -34.73 52.41 46.58
C TYR A 818 -35.31 51.26 47.36
N GLN A 819 -36.63 51.13 47.42
CA GLN A 819 -37.24 49.98 48.08
C GLN A 819 -36.98 48.66 47.35
N GLN A 820 -37.09 48.66 46.03
CA GLN A 820 -36.75 47.51 45.22
C GLN A 820 -35.26 47.15 45.34
N ALA A 821 -34.37 48.12 45.26
CA ALA A 821 -32.93 47.87 45.42
C ALA A 821 -32.62 47.31 46.81
N ALA A 822 -33.30 47.81 47.87
CA ALA A 822 -33.12 47.32 49.22
C ALA A 822 -33.63 45.85 49.37
N GLU A 823 -34.75 45.50 48.75
CA GLU A 823 -35.31 44.16 48.71
C GLU A 823 -34.40 43.22 47.93
N ASN A 824 -33.74 43.66 46.84
CA ASN A 824 -32.79 42.90 46.05
C ASN A 824 -31.37 42.89 46.62
N GLY A 825 -31.17 43.49 47.85
CA GLY A 825 -29.93 43.30 48.58
C GLY A 825 -28.99 44.52 48.62
N ASN A 826 -29.30 45.61 47.93
CA ASN A 826 -28.42 46.77 47.94
C ASN A 826 -28.30 47.39 49.32
N GLU A 827 -27.12 47.41 49.96
CA GLU A 827 -26.86 47.84 51.32
C GLU A 827 -27.10 49.34 51.52
N ASP A 828 -26.78 50.16 50.51
CA ASP A 828 -26.97 51.63 50.65
C ASP A 828 -28.43 51.96 50.47
N ALA A 829 -29.18 51.27 49.63
CA ALA A 829 -30.63 51.42 49.59
C ALA A 829 -31.27 50.94 50.87
N GLN A 830 -30.83 49.86 51.50
CA GLN A 830 -31.31 49.40 52.82
C GLN A 830 -31.11 50.49 53.94
N LYS A 831 -29.98 51.17 53.94
CA LYS A 831 -29.70 52.27 54.87
C LYS A 831 -30.68 53.48 54.66
N ILE A 832 -31.07 53.73 53.42
CA ILE A 832 -31.98 54.81 53.08
C ILE A 832 -33.42 54.46 53.48
N VAL A 833 -33.85 53.24 53.14
CA VAL A 833 -35.26 52.79 53.36
C VAL A 833 -35.46 52.40 54.82
N GLY A 834 -34.44 51.83 55.51
CA GLY A 834 -34.50 51.38 56.90
C GLY A 834 -34.21 52.49 57.94
N GLY A 835 -33.83 53.70 57.52
CA GLY A 835 -33.58 54.84 58.42
C GLY A 835 -34.85 55.33 59.07
N PRO A 836 -34.75 55.97 60.33
CA PRO A 836 -35.92 56.44 61.08
C PRO A 836 -36.63 57.48 60.25
N ARG A 837 -37.90 57.25 59.94
CA ARG A 837 -38.82 58.27 59.35
C ARG A 837 -38.81 59.52 60.19
N LYS A 838 -38.03 60.59 59.84
CA LYS A 838 -38.19 61.90 60.40
C LYS A 838 -39.57 62.36 60.01
N ARG A 839 -40.52 62.30 60.99
CA ARG A 839 -41.83 62.95 60.81
C ARG A 839 -41.58 64.42 60.53
N ARG A 840 -41.78 64.90 59.30
CA ARG A 840 -41.99 66.35 59.04
C ARG A 840 -43.22 66.80 59.78
N ARG A 841 -43.03 67.63 60.81
CA ARG A 841 -44.09 68.44 61.38
C ARG A 841 -44.35 69.68 60.52
#